data_afe4ec956b1db84fd2d9f0c2069ff864
#
_entry.id   afe4ec956b1db84fd2d9f0c2069ff864
#
_cell.length_a   1.000
_cell.length_b   1.000
_cell.length_c   1.000
_cell.angle_alpha   90.00
_cell.angle_beta   90.00
_cell.angle_gamma   90.00
#
_symmetry.space_group_name_H-M   'P 1'
#
loop_
_entity.id
_entity.type
_entity.pdbx_description
1 polymer ?
#
loop_
_entity_poly.entity_id
_entity_poly.type
_entity_poly.pdbx_seq_one_letter_code
_entity_poly.pdbx_strand_id
1 'polypeptide(L)'
;MAGEPKGDVHRPSTLDPEQLGFMCGIEVHQQLATGKLHSRQSGELYDVTIDTLPEDWPRFERRLRASRGEGGAVDVAARFESKRNRTFVYAQSPNAGLIELDEQPPVGLDQQALDIALTVAALLESQPVSLIQTMRKTVVDGSNTSGFQRTSLIATDGVLSTEEGPVGVDVVCLEEDSARKLDTVDLPHGQQVMYNLDRLGLPLIEIATSPDVRSPDHAKTTAMALGRVLRRTRRVRRGLGSIRQDLNVSIGAGDRVEIKGCQDLGWIPRIIRLEMARQLHFYRLANELRASLHLPSLPPHRDNDDEAVESKVAAVVAEHLPLSLHDASAVFSETESGMVADALANGAVVLALPLKGLLGRFGTKTLDEDGAQLPRLGRELAGAAKLAGVKGIFHADELPAYGITADEVQSVRELLALEDSDGFVLCCAPEWQAQLALEAVLTRARKAWHRTPQEVRNVVVRKGAPEDGTTSPMRPLPGRSRMYPETDVPPQVLSVERWTSISEDLPMSDEQRSARLGDHDISKDQSEQLRARELDDVFCEYVGQLPAKAWAALLLNNAAANPQTLANILSLREDGALARDHVDAVVQAHAGRSVSREELSEYCANHNLAPADIGGLEEVINSIVAERLSFVQERGMGAMGPLMGVVMQAAGGADGKEVSALLRAAIQSVLE
;
A
#
# COMPACT_ATOMS: atom_id res chain seq x y z
N MET A 1 10.79 -17.41 34.78
CA MET A 1 11.79 -16.54 34.11
C MET A 1 11.89 -17.02 32.65
N ALA A 2 11.63 -16.16 31.71
CA ALA A 2 11.83 -16.48 30.29
C ALA A 2 13.33 -16.79 30.09
N GLY A 3 13.64 -17.92 29.46
CA GLY A 3 15.02 -18.28 29.12
C GLY A 3 15.57 -17.38 28.02
N GLU A 4 16.88 -17.46 27.77
CA GLU A 4 17.51 -16.75 26.64
C GLU A 4 16.76 -17.02 25.32
N PRO A 5 16.44 -15.97 24.52
CA PRO A 5 15.69 -16.15 23.27
C PRO A 5 16.53 -16.95 22.25
N LYS A 6 15.93 -18.04 21.77
CA LYS A 6 16.56 -18.99 20.86
C LYS A 6 16.13 -18.75 19.42
N GLY A 7 16.93 -19.19 18.47
CA GLY A 7 16.62 -19.13 17.04
C GLY A 7 17.87 -18.82 16.21
N ASP A 8 17.83 -19.17 14.93
CA ASP A 8 18.89 -18.89 13.97
C ASP A 8 18.55 -17.63 13.17
N VAL A 9 19.25 -16.54 13.45
CA VAL A 9 19.08 -15.25 12.74
C VAL A 9 19.48 -15.33 11.27
N HIS A 10 20.24 -16.35 10.86
CA HIS A 10 20.61 -16.59 9.47
C HIS A 10 19.52 -17.32 8.68
N ARG A 11 18.53 -17.90 9.38
CA ARG A 11 17.36 -18.59 8.80
C ARG A 11 16.06 -18.02 9.38
N PRO A 12 15.65 -16.81 8.98
CA PRO A 12 14.46 -16.16 9.52
C PRO A 12 13.17 -16.99 9.39
N SER A 13 13.08 -17.86 8.36
CA SER A 13 11.97 -18.78 8.14
C SER A 13 11.78 -19.80 9.27
N THR A 14 12.83 -20.13 10.02
CA THR A 14 12.83 -21.13 11.10
C THR A 14 12.56 -20.55 12.49
N LEU A 15 12.43 -19.22 12.61
CA LEU A 15 12.17 -18.58 13.89
C LEU A 15 10.75 -18.93 14.38
N ASP A 16 10.67 -19.32 15.65
CA ASP A 16 9.42 -19.64 16.32
C ASP A 16 8.85 -18.37 16.99
N PRO A 17 7.69 -17.86 16.52
CA PRO A 17 7.08 -16.65 17.06
C PRO A 17 6.74 -16.74 18.55
N GLU A 18 6.20 -17.88 18.99
CA GLU A 18 5.78 -18.10 20.39
C GLU A 18 6.99 -18.08 21.33
N GLN A 19 8.05 -18.81 20.99
CA GLN A 19 9.30 -18.83 21.79
C GLN A 19 9.99 -17.46 21.88
N LEU A 20 9.83 -16.62 20.85
CA LEU A 20 10.40 -15.28 20.83
C LEU A 20 9.51 -14.24 21.52
N GLY A 21 8.32 -14.62 21.99
CA GLY A 21 7.35 -13.64 22.53
C GLY A 21 6.93 -12.63 21.46
N PHE A 22 6.63 -13.12 20.28
CA PHE A 22 6.20 -12.30 19.14
C PHE A 22 4.89 -11.60 19.43
N MET A 23 4.82 -10.33 19.07
CA MET A 23 3.62 -9.49 19.11
C MET A 23 3.55 -8.69 17.82
N CYS A 24 2.38 -8.69 17.20
CA CYS A 24 2.14 -7.90 16.00
C CYS A 24 0.72 -7.32 16.00
N GLY A 25 0.62 -6.03 15.67
CA GLY A 25 -0.62 -5.35 15.31
C GLY A 25 -0.52 -4.82 13.89
N ILE A 26 -1.66 -4.63 13.25
CA ILE A 26 -1.76 -4.12 11.88
C ILE A 26 -2.53 -2.82 11.91
N GLU A 27 -2.01 -1.82 11.18
CA GLU A 27 -2.68 -0.56 10.94
C GLU A 27 -3.01 -0.47 9.45
N VAL A 28 -4.28 -0.30 9.11
CA VAL A 28 -4.75 -0.20 7.72
C VAL A 28 -5.32 1.19 7.49
N HIS A 29 -4.86 1.83 6.40
CA HIS A 29 -5.39 3.09 5.92
C HIS A 29 -6.06 2.87 4.57
N GLN A 30 -7.35 3.17 4.46
CA GLN A 30 -8.13 3.00 3.23
C GLN A 30 -8.83 4.29 2.83
N GLN A 31 -8.59 4.75 1.60
CA GLN A 31 -9.30 5.89 1.01
C GLN A 31 -10.77 5.56 0.75
N LEU A 32 -11.66 6.51 1.05
CA LEU A 32 -13.09 6.41 0.77
C LEU A 32 -13.45 7.00 -0.60
N ALA A 33 -14.51 6.48 -1.20
CA ALA A 33 -15.02 6.92 -2.50
C ALA A 33 -16.01 8.07 -2.35
N THR A 34 -15.59 9.15 -1.67
CA THR A 34 -16.38 10.37 -1.45
C THR A 34 -15.59 11.61 -1.92
N GLY A 35 -16.16 12.79 -1.73
CA GLY A 35 -15.43 14.06 -1.79
C GLY A 35 -14.44 14.21 -0.63
N LYS A 36 -13.78 15.36 -0.54
CA LYS A 36 -12.79 15.63 0.52
C LYS A 36 -13.44 15.86 1.88
N LEU A 37 -12.77 15.46 2.95
CA LEU A 37 -13.31 15.33 4.31
C LEU A 37 -13.75 16.68 4.90
N HIS A 38 -12.95 17.73 4.74
CA HIS A 38 -13.15 19.03 5.39
C HIS A 38 -13.25 20.21 4.43
N SER A 39 -13.33 19.99 3.11
CA SER A 39 -13.43 21.06 2.12
C SER A 39 -14.60 20.91 1.15
N ARG A 40 -15.19 19.71 1.06
CA ARG A 40 -16.23 19.36 0.10
C ARG A 40 -15.81 19.49 -1.37
N GLN A 41 -14.50 19.58 -1.63
CA GLN A 41 -13.95 19.50 -2.98
C GLN A 41 -14.16 18.10 -3.55
N SER A 42 -14.07 18.00 -4.89
CA SER A 42 -14.14 16.70 -5.56
C SER A 42 -13.05 15.75 -5.06
N GLY A 43 -13.41 14.48 -4.91
CA GLY A 43 -12.46 13.42 -4.63
C GLY A 43 -11.70 12.91 -5.86
N GLU A 44 -11.83 13.53 -7.03
CA GLU A 44 -11.11 13.15 -8.23
C GLU A 44 -9.59 13.18 -8.03
N LEU A 45 -8.88 12.19 -8.57
CA LEU A 45 -7.42 12.16 -8.54
C LEU A 45 -6.85 12.46 -9.92
N TYR A 46 -5.85 13.32 -9.94
CA TYR A 46 -5.10 13.69 -11.15
C TYR A 46 -3.75 12.97 -11.10
N ASP A 47 -3.60 11.95 -11.92
CA ASP A 47 -2.45 11.03 -11.90
C ASP A 47 -1.23 11.63 -12.63
N VAL A 48 -0.81 12.84 -12.16
CA VAL A 48 0.34 13.54 -12.70
C VAL A 48 1.65 13.11 -12.04
N THR A 49 2.70 13.09 -12.84
CA THR A 49 4.11 12.96 -12.41
C THR A 49 4.78 14.32 -12.52
N ILE A 50 6.05 14.42 -12.12
CA ILE A 50 6.82 15.66 -12.29
C ILE A 50 6.94 16.07 -13.78
N ASP A 51 7.05 15.07 -14.68
CA ASP A 51 7.20 15.30 -16.13
C ASP A 51 5.88 15.64 -16.81
N THR A 52 4.74 15.30 -16.22
CA THR A 52 3.39 15.55 -16.77
C THR A 52 2.62 16.61 -15.99
N LEU A 53 3.27 17.26 -15.01
CA LEU A 53 2.64 18.30 -14.19
C LEU A 53 2.29 19.52 -15.06
N PRO A 54 1.01 19.93 -15.16
CA PRO A 54 0.60 21.08 -15.96
C PRO A 54 1.32 22.36 -15.54
N GLU A 55 1.78 23.15 -16.50
CA GLU A 55 2.50 24.39 -16.25
C GLU A 55 1.61 25.48 -15.67
N ASP A 56 0.34 25.47 -15.99
CA ASP A 56 -0.69 26.43 -15.56
C ASP A 56 -1.21 26.15 -14.14
N TRP A 57 -0.84 25.04 -13.51
CA TRP A 57 -1.20 24.80 -12.10
C TRP A 57 -0.41 25.75 -11.19
N PRO A 58 -1.07 26.54 -10.33
CA PRO A 58 -0.40 27.40 -9.36
C PRO A 58 0.53 26.61 -8.46
N ARG A 59 1.67 27.21 -8.10
CA ARG A 59 2.68 26.62 -7.23
C ARG A 59 2.95 27.54 -6.05
N PHE A 60 2.98 26.97 -4.84
CA PHE A 60 3.17 27.69 -3.58
C PHE A 60 4.36 27.10 -2.83
N GLU A 61 5.24 27.95 -2.34
CA GLU A 61 6.38 27.53 -1.54
C GLU A 61 6.11 27.79 -0.05
N ARG A 62 6.45 26.81 0.80
CA ARG A 62 6.32 26.92 2.26
C ARG A 62 7.50 26.29 2.99
N ARG A 63 7.72 26.80 4.22
CA ARG A 63 8.58 26.18 5.23
C ARG A 63 7.75 25.90 6.46
N LEU A 64 7.60 24.62 6.79
CA LEU A 64 6.82 24.21 7.96
C LEU A 64 7.66 24.32 9.23
N ARG A 65 7.00 24.71 10.32
CA ARG A 65 7.58 24.73 11.67
C ARG A 65 6.79 23.77 12.55
N ALA A 66 7.52 22.96 13.36
CA ALA A 66 6.90 22.10 14.31
C ALA A 66 6.20 22.90 15.43
N SER A 67 4.91 22.69 15.59
CA SER A 67 4.14 23.22 16.70
C SER A 67 4.46 22.47 18.01
N ARG A 68 4.26 23.13 19.15
CA ARG A 68 4.30 22.48 20.47
C ARG A 68 2.97 21.83 20.74
N GLY A 69 2.98 20.59 21.23
CA GLY A 69 1.77 19.93 21.73
C GLY A 69 1.26 20.54 23.04
N GLU A 70 0.12 20.05 23.56
CA GLU A 70 -0.51 20.55 24.81
C GLU A 70 0.44 20.55 26.02
N GLY A 71 1.35 19.58 26.11
CA GLY A 71 2.38 19.54 27.15
C GLY A 71 3.56 20.50 26.96
N GLY A 72 3.50 21.43 25.97
CA GLY A 72 4.55 22.41 25.68
C GLY A 72 5.79 21.84 24.99
N ALA A 73 5.85 20.54 24.75
CA ALA A 73 6.95 19.86 24.08
C ALA A 73 6.72 19.75 22.58
N VAL A 74 7.81 19.75 21.79
CA VAL A 74 7.80 19.44 20.37
C VAL A 74 7.95 17.92 20.22
N ASP A 75 7.10 17.31 19.41
CA ASP A 75 7.18 15.87 19.09
C ASP A 75 8.56 15.46 18.57
N VAL A 76 9.01 14.25 18.91
CA VAL A 76 10.35 13.74 18.57
C VAL A 76 10.53 13.63 17.06
N ALA A 77 9.52 13.11 16.34
CA ALA A 77 9.56 12.97 14.89
C ALA A 77 9.55 14.34 14.19
N ALA A 78 8.75 15.29 14.70
CA ALA A 78 8.71 16.65 14.21
C ALA A 78 10.04 17.40 14.41
N ARG A 79 10.71 17.18 15.54
CA ARG A 79 12.05 17.72 15.83
C ARG A 79 13.12 17.12 14.92
N PHE A 80 12.99 15.84 14.58
CA PHE A 80 13.88 15.17 13.64
C PHE A 80 13.74 15.77 12.24
N GLU A 81 12.51 15.95 11.73
CA GLU A 81 12.25 16.52 10.41
C GLU A 81 12.71 17.99 10.29
N SER A 82 12.54 18.78 11.33
CA SER A 82 12.95 20.21 11.31
C SER A 82 14.48 20.41 11.12
N LYS A 83 15.30 19.41 11.46
CA LYS A 83 16.76 19.44 11.24
C LYS A 83 17.16 19.25 9.76
N ARG A 84 16.26 18.77 8.91
CA ARG A 84 16.58 18.41 7.51
C ARG A 84 16.60 19.61 6.55
N ASN A 85 16.31 20.83 7.02
CA ASN A 85 16.31 22.07 6.26
C ASN A 85 15.58 21.95 4.91
N ARG A 86 14.29 21.57 4.96
CA ARG A 86 13.45 21.36 3.78
C ARG A 86 12.56 22.56 3.46
N THR A 87 12.42 22.82 2.17
CA THR A 87 11.42 23.73 1.59
C THR A 87 10.41 22.88 0.81
N PHE A 88 9.15 23.22 0.91
CA PHE A 88 8.06 22.47 0.27
C PHE A 88 7.39 23.30 -0.80
N VAL A 89 7.23 22.73 -2.01
CA VAL A 89 6.50 23.34 -3.12
C VAL A 89 5.24 22.52 -3.37
N TYR A 90 4.10 23.20 -3.40
CA TYR A 90 2.79 22.60 -3.59
C TYR A 90 2.22 22.99 -4.94
N ALA A 91 1.91 22.01 -5.79
CA ALA A 91 1.16 22.19 -7.01
C ALA A 91 -0.34 22.07 -6.70
N GLN A 92 -1.09 23.13 -6.95
CA GLN A 92 -2.52 23.19 -6.72
C GLN A 92 -3.27 22.57 -7.90
N SER A 93 -3.83 21.38 -7.68
CA SER A 93 -4.72 20.68 -8.62
C SER A 93 -6.10 21.34 -8.66
N PRO A 94 -6.92 21.09 -9.71
CA PRO A 94 -8.28 21.66 -9.83
C PRO A 94 -9.22 21.36 -8.66
N ASN A 95 -8.99 20.27 -7.93
CA ASN A 95 -9.76 19.87 -6.74
C ASN A 95 -9.11 20.30 -5.42
N ALA A 96 -8.15 21.22 -5.44
CA ALA A 96 -7.53 21.79 -4.25
C ALA A 96 -7.92 23.26 -4.12
N GLY A 97 -8.65 23.59 -3.07
CA GLY A 97 -9.10 24.94 -2.75
C GLY A 97 -8.25 25.61 -1.67
N LEU A 98 -8.79 26.67 -1.07
CA LEU A 98 -8.11 27.44 -0.02
C LEU A 98 -7.94 26.65 1.28
N ILE A 99 -8.80 25.66 1.55
CA ILE A 99 -8.69 24.79 2.73
C ILE A 99 -7.47 23.89 2.59
N GLU A 100 -7.25 23.28 1.41
CA GLU A 100 -6.08 22.47 1.14
C GLU A 100 -4.78 23.32 1.12
N LEU A 101 -4.89 24.60 0.88
CA LEU A 101 -3.77 25.55 0.99
C LEU A 101 -3.58 26.10 2.41
N ASP A 102 -4.40 25.70 3.38
CA ASP A 102 -4.39 26.26 4.74
C ASP A 102 -4.60 27.79 4.79
N GLU A 103 -5.42 28.30 3.86
CA GLU A 103 -5.75 29.74 3.73
C GLU A 103 -7.22 30.03 4.09
N GLN A 104 -7.98 29.00 4.46
CA GLN A 104 -9.37 29.10 4.90
C GLN A 104 -9.66 28.04 5.97
N PRO A 105 -10.49 28.39 7.00
CA PRO A 105 -10.93 27.41 7.99
C PRO A 105 -11.63 26.21 7.37
N PRO A 106 -11.43 24.98 7.90
CA PRO A 106 -12.08 23.77 7.42
C PRO A 106 -13.58 23.82 7.72
N VAL A 107 -14.35 23.00 6.97
CA VAL A 107 -15.75 22.71 7.33
C VAL A 107 -15.84 21.44 8.16
N GLY A 108 -17.02 21.16 8.74
CA GLY A 108 -17.28 19.93 9.48
C GLY A 108 -17.07 18.68 8.64
N LEU A 109 -16.99 17.52 9.29
CA LEU A 109 -16.80 16.22 8.65
C LEU A 109 -17.79 15.97 7.51
N ASP A 110 -17.31 15.41 6.41
CA ASP A 110 -18.16 14.88 5.35
C ASP A 110 -19.05 13.77 5.89
N GLN A 111 -20.38 13.93 5.73
CA GLN A 111 -21.34 13.03 6.36
C GLN A 111 -21.39 11.65 5.70
N GLN A 112 -21.09 11.56 4.40
CA GLN A 112 -21.00 10.27 3.73
C GLN A 112 -19.76 9.50 4.17
N ALA A 113 -18.61 10.18 4.34
CA ALA A 113 -17.42 9.57 4.88
C ALA A 113 -17.61 9.08 6.32
N LEU A 114 -18.34 9.86 7.14
CA LEU A 114 -18.68 9.45 8.50
C LEU A 114 -19.59 8.21 8.51
N ASP A 115 -20.62 8.14 7.66
CA ASP A 115 -21.50 6.97 7.59
C ASP A 115 -20.75 5.71 7.16
N ILE A 116 -19.78 5.83 6.24
CA ILE A 116 -18.92 4.71 5.85
C ILE A 116 -18.06 4.26 7.02
N ALA A 117 -17.45 5.19 7.77
CA ALA A 117 -16.62 4.87 8.92
C ALA A 117 -17.44 4.21 10.04
N LEU A 118 -18.65 4.68 10.30
CA LEU A 118 -19.59 4.06 11.27
C LEU A 118 -20.03 2.66 10.79
N THR A 119 -20.28 2.47 9.49
CA THR A 119 -20.58 1.14 8.92
C THR A 119 -19.42 0.17 9.14
N VAL A 120 -18.17 0.61 8.91
CA VAL A 120 -16.98 -0.20 9.19
C VAL A 120 -16.87 -0.52 10.67
N ALA A 121 -17.09 0.46 11.55
CA ALA A 121 -17.10 0.25 12.99
C ALA A 121 -18.14 -0.78 13.43
N ALA A 122 -19.35 -0.74 12.86
CA ALA A 122 -20.40 -1.71 13.15
C ALA A 122 -20.06 -3.12 12.61
N LEU A 123 -19.42 -3.22 11.43
CA LEU A 123 -18.93 -4.49 10.88
C LEU A 123 -17.81 -5.12 11.71
N LEU A 124 -17.07 -4.30 12.46
CA LEU A 124 -16.01 -4.71 13.39
C LEU A 124 -16.52 -4.85 14.83
N GLU A 125 -17.84 -4.75 15.06
CA GLU A 125 -18.45 -4.82 16.39
C GLU A 125 -17.85 -3.80 17.38
N SER A 126 -17.32 -2.68 16.86
CA SER A 126 -16.67 -1.65 17.67
C SER A 126 -17.68 -0.76 18.40
N GLN A 127 -17.25 -0.16 19.53
CA GLN A 127 -18.03 0.79 20.32
C GLN A 127 -17.87 2.21 19.77
N PRO A 128 -18.92 2.83 19.20
CA PRO A 128 -18.81 4.18 18.67
C PRO A 128 -18.67 5.21 19.79
N VAL A 129 -17.92 6.29 19.54
CA VAL A 129 -17.84 7.41 20.48
C VAL A 129 -19.12 8.25 20.41
N SER A 130 -19.61 8.74 21.54
CA SER A 130 -20.81 9.60 21.59
C SER A 130 -20.56 11.03 21.09
N LEU A 131 -19.29 11.49 21.18
CA LEU A 131 -18.84 12.80 20.73
C LEU A 131 -17.59 12.63 19.86
N ILE A 132 -17.68 13.04 18.60
CA ILE A 132 -16.57 12.99 17.65
C ILE A 132 -15.86 14.34 17.71
N GLN A 133 -14.63 14.33 18.23
CA GLN A 133 -13.73 15.47 18.28
C GLN A 133 -12.64 15.30 17.22
N THR A 134 -12.52 16.26 16.32
CA THR A 134 -11.40 16.31 15.40
C THR A 134 -10.15 16.78 16.12
N MET A 135 -9.03 16.10 15.90
CA MET A 135 -7.71 16.41 16.43
C MET A 135 -6.76 16.78 15.30
N ARG A 136 -5.74 17.58 15.61
CA ARG A 136 -4.58 17.85 14.72
C ARG A 136 -3.46 16.89 15.10
N LYS A 137 -3.10 16.01 14.17
CA LYS A 137 -1.98 15.07 14.29
C LYS A 137 -0.77 15.68 13.57
N THR A 138 0.23 16.18 14.32
CA THR A 138 1.40 16.91 13.78
C THR A 138 2.13 16.12 12.70
N VAL A 139 2.32 16.72 11.53
CA VAL A 139 3.04 16.19 10.37
C VAL A 139 3.83 17.32 9.71
N VAL A 140 5.15 17.30 9.81
CA VAL A 140 6.01 18.42 9.35
C VAL A 140 6.95 18.02 8.22
N ASP A 141 6.71 16.87 7.57
CA ASP A 141 7.47 16.39 6.42
C ASP A 141 7.04 17.05 5.09
N GLY A 142 6.08 17.98 5.15
CA GLY A 142 5.53 18.68 4.02
C GLY A 142 4.32 18.04 3.38
N SER A 143 3.97 16.82 3.73
CA SER A 143 2.84 16.11 3.12
C SER A 143 1.46 16.72 3.46
N ASN A 144 1.40 17.60 4.46
CA ASN A 144 0.23 18.42 4.80
C ASN A 144 0.62 19.87 4.85
N THR A 145 -0.05 20.73 4.10
CA THR A 145 0.24 22.16 3.99
C THR A 145 0.14 22.90 5.32
N SER A 146 -0.79 22.47 6.19
CA SER A 146 -1.00 23.01 7.55
C SER A 146 0.04 22.56 8.59
N GLY A 147 0.86 21.56 8.26
CA GLY A 147 1.79 20.93 9.21
C GLY A 147 1.13 19.94 10.18
N PHE A 148 -0.12 19.58 9.95
CA PHE A 148 -0.86 18.56 10.69
C PHE A 148 -1.89 17.85 9.79
N GLN A 149 -2.33 16.68 10.22
CA GLN A 149 -3.39 15.88 9.62
C GLN A 149 -4.59 15.90 10.56
N ARG A 150 -5.78 16.25 10.07
CA ARG A 150 -7.00 16.17 10.86
C ARG A 150 -7.42 14.73 11.01
N THR A 151 -7.64 14.29 12.22
CA THR A 151 -7.96 12.91 12.58
C THR A 151 -9.06 12.90 13.64
N SER A 152 -10.12 12.13 13.43
CA SER A 152 -11.24 11.97 14.33
C SER A 152 -11.38 10.53 14.77
N LEU A 153 -11.44 10.27 16.09
CA LEU A 153 -11.78 8.96 16.62
C LEU A 153 -13.27 8.69 16.39
N ILE A 154 -13.60 7.56 15.79
CA ILE A 154 -14.98 7.15 15.47
C ILE A 154 -15.46 6.04 16.40
N ALA A 155 -14.62 5.03 16.66
CA ALA A 155 -14.98 3.90 17.51
C ALA A 155 -13.74 3.25 18.12
N THR A 156 -13.95 2.46 19.18
CA THR A 156 -12.94 1.67 19.90
C THR A 156 -13.43 0.26 20.17
N ASP A 157 -12.56 -0.57 20.73
CA ASP A 157 -12.91 -1.87 21.33
C ASP A 157 -13.69 -2.80 20.40
N GLY A 158 -13.25 -2.90 19.13
CA GLY A 158 -13.83 -3.79 18.13
C GLY A 158 -13.17 -5.15 18.11
N VAL A 159 -13.73 -6.06 17.30
CA VAL A 159 -13.23 -7.42 17.07
C VAL A 159 -13.30 -7.77 15.59
N LEU A 160 -12.19 -8.30 15.08
CA LEU A 160 -12.10 -8.89 13.76
C LEU A 160 -11.98 -10.40 13.87
N SER A 161 -12.91 -11.13 13.31
CA SER A 161 -12.83 -12.60 13.23
C SER A 161 -11.89 -13.03 12.12
N THR A 162 -10.93 -13.91 12.43
CA THR A 162 -10.04 -14.57 11.46
C THR A 162 -10.10 -16.08 11.64
N GLU A 163 -9.59 -16.83 10.66
CA GLU A 163 -9.53 -18.30 10.72
C GLU A 163 -8.66 -18.80 11.89
N GLU A 164 -7.67 -18.01 12.31
CA GLU A 164 -6.72 -18.35 13.38
C GLU A 164 -7.15 -17.81 14.74
N GLY A 165 -8.31 -17.15 14.82
CA GLY A 165 -8.91 -16.60 16.03
C GLY A 165 -9.25 -15.12 15.93
N PRO A 166 -9.90 -14.57 16.96
CA PRO A 166 -10.26 -13.17 16.98
C PRO A 166 -9.02 -12.28 17.17
N VAL A 167 -9.04 -11.12 16.53
CA VAL A 167 -8.06 -10.03 16.69
C VAL A 167 -8.81 -8.80 17.15
N GLY A 168 -8.40 -8.21 18.27
CA GLY A 168 -8.99 -6.96 18.76
C GLY A 168 -8.72 -5.80 17.81
N VAL A 169 -9.63 -4.84 17.79
CA VAL A 169 -9.49 -3.57 17.06
C VAL A 169 -9.51 -2.44 18.07
N ASP A 170 -8.35 -1.83 18.31
CA ASP A 170 -8.21 -0.79 19.33
C ASP A 170 -8.95 0.48 18.94
N VAL A 171 -8.80 0.92 17.69
CA VAL A 171 -9.41 2.15 17.18
C VAL A 171 -9.83 2.06 15.72
N VAL A 172 -10.90 2.79 15.41
CA VAL A 172 -11.31 3.17 14.06
C VAL A 172 -11.33 4.69 14.00
N CYS A 173 -10.49 5.28 13.17
CA CYS A 173 -10.41 6.71 12.96
C CYS A 173 -10.80 7.10 11.54
N LEU A 174 -11.26 8.35 11.39
CA LEU A 174 -11.49 9.00 10.10
C LEU A 174 -10.57 10.21 10.00
N GLU A 175 -9.71 10.24 9.00
CA GLU A 175 -8.68 11.25 8.85
C GLU A 175 -8.54 11.76 7.41
N GLU A 176 -7.77 12.85 7.24
CA GLU A 176 -7.41 13.38 5.92
C GLU A 176 -6.23 12.62 5.35
N ASP A 177 -6.28 12.22 4.06
CA ASP A 177 -5.09 11.74 3.37
C ASP A 177 -4.11 12.89 3.09
N SER A 178 -2.84 12.56 2.99
CA SER A 178 -1.74 13.50 2.74
C SER A 178 -1.54 13.77 1.25
N ALA A 179 -0.88 14.88 0.93
CA ALA A 179 -0.49 15.24 -0.44
C ALA A 179 0.44 14.18 -1.06
N ARG A 180 0.40 14.08 -2.39
CA ARG A 180 1.24 13.17 -3.16
C ARG A 180 2.60 13.81 -3.44
N LYS A 181 3.67 13.19 -2.96
CA LYS A 181 5.02 13.63 -3.30
C LYS A 181 5.32 13.33 -4.77
N LEU A 182 5.78 14.34 -5.50
CA LEU A 182 6.19 14.24 -6.90
C LEU A 182 7.70 14.08 -7.03
N ASP A 183 8.49 14.96 -6.38
CA ASP A 183 9.93 14.99 -6.53
C ASP A 183 10.65 15.51 -5.28
N THR A 184 11.97 15.32 -5.24
CA THR A 184 12.87 15.90 -4.25
C THR A 184 14.16 16.34 -4.94
N VAL A 185 14.48 17.63 -4.85
CA VAL A 185 15.69 18.24 -5.43
C VAL A 185 16.63 18.63 -4.30
N ASP A 186 17.88 18.22 -4.39
CA ASP A 186 18.93 18.64 -3.46
C ASP A 186 19.38 20.08 -3.80
N LEU A 187 19.46 20.92 -2.78
CA LEU A 187 19.94 22.31 -2.85
C LEU A 187 21.28 22.42 -2.11
N PRO A 188 22.07 23.47 -2.34
CA PRO A 188 23.36 23.66 -1.65
C PRO A 188 23.27 23.60 -0.12
N HIS A 189 22.14 24.01 0.48
CA HIS A 189 21.94 24.08 1.94
C HIS A 189 20.61 23.45 2.38
N GLY A 190 20.14 22.37 1.75
CA GLY A 190 18.90 21.69 2.13
C GLY A 190 18.26 20.94 0.98
N GLN A 191 16.97 20.74 1.05
CA GLN A 191 16.19 20.03 0.03
C GLN A 191 14.91 20.77 -0.30
N GLN A 192 14.49 20.73 -1.56
CA GLN A 192 13.17 21.15 -1.99
C GLN A 192 12.34 19.90 -2.34
N VAL A 193 11.18 19.78 -1.72
CA VAL A 193 10.25 18.66 -1.97
C VAL A 193 8.99 19.20 -2.62
N MET A 194 8.60 18.60 -3.74
CA MET A 194 7.38 18.98 -4.47
C MET A 194 6.25 18.00 -4.22
N TYR A 195 5.06 18.56 -3.96
CA TYR A 195 3.82 17.80 -3.72
C TYR A 195 2.71 18.23 -4.68
N ASN A 196 1.86 17.26 -5.09
CA ASN A 196 0.57 17.52 -5.71
C ASN A 196 -0.52 17.46 -4.63
N LEU A 197 -1.43 18.45 -4.61
CA LEU A 197 -2.50 18.57 -3.62
C LEU A 197 -3.77 17.79 -3.96
N ASP A 198 -3.82 17.07 -5.08
CA ASP A 198 -5.02 16.35 -5.52
C ASP A 198 -5.58 15.41 -4.46
N ARG A 199 -4.71 14.70 -3.76
CA ARG A 199 -5.04 13.71 -2.74
C ARG A 199 -5.24 14.30 -1.34
N LEU A 200 -4.64 15.46 -1.06
CA LEU A 200 -4.75 16.09 0.26
C LEU A 200 -6.21 16.33 0.64
N GLY A 201 -6.58 15.89 1.82
CA GLY A 201 -7.93 16.03 2.37
C GLY A 201 -8.94 14.97 1.92
N LEU A 202 -8.56 13.95 1.12
CA LEU A 202 -9.42 12.79 0.89
C LEU A 202 -9.68 12.06 2.21
N PRO A 203 -10.92 11.58 2.44
CA PRO A 203 -11.22 10.79 3.62
C PRO A 203 -10.47 9.47 3.60
N LEU A 204 -9.85 9.14 4.72
CA LEU A 204 -9.05 7.96 4.97
C LEU A 204 -9.54 7.29 6.26
N ILE A 205 -9.98 6.04 6.19
CA ILE A 205 -10.22 5.25 7.40
C ILE A 205 -8.90 4.66 7.85
N GLU A 206 -8.52 4.91 9.11
CA GLU A 206 -7.44 4.24 9.83
C GLU A 206 -8.05 3.22 10.79
N ILE A 207 -7.64 1.96 10.68
CA ILE A 207 -8.01 0.88 11.60
C ILE A 207 -6.73 0.34 12.20
N ALA A 208 -6.62 0.41 13.53
CA ALA A 208 -5.50 -0.18 14.26
C ALA A 208 -5.98 -1.38 15.07
N THR A 209 -5.34 -2.54 14.86
CA THR A 209 -5.63 -3.73 15.65
C THR A 209 -4.80 -3.77 16.92
N SER A 210 -5.30 -4.49 17.93
CA SER A 210 -4.51 -4.94 19.06
C SER A 210 -3.36 -5.85 18.61
N PRO A 211 -2.30 -6.02 19.41
CA PRO A 211 -1.18 -6.88 19.07
C PRO A 211 -1.47 -8.38 19.28
N ASP A 212 -2.65 -8.83 18.85
CA ASP A 212 -3.16 -10.19 19.05
C ASP A 212 -2.75 -11.16 17.92
N VAL A 213 -2.09 -10.66 16.90
CA VAL A 213 -1.58 -11.48 15.80
C VAL A 213 -0.48 -12.41 16.31
N ARG A 214 -0.66 -13.73 16.13
CA ARG A 214 0.15 -14.77 16.78
C ARG A 214 1.29 -15.30 15.91
N SER A 215 1.23 -15.08 14.61
CA SER A 215 2.24 -15.56 13.66
C SER A 215 2.38 -14.64 12.47
N PRO A 216 3.50 -14.71 11.72
CA PRO A 216 3.64 -13.98 10.46
C PRO A 216 2.55 -14.28 9.43
N ASP A 217 2.07 -15.51 9.36
CA ASP A 217 1.02 -15.92 8.43
C ASP A 217 -0.35 -15.41 8.90
N HIS A 218 -0.63 -15.42 10.23
CA HIS A 218 -1.81 -14.79 10.81
C HIS A 218 -1.86 -13.28 10.52
N ALA A 219 -0.72 -12.59 10.44
CA ALA A 219 -0.71 -11.18 10.03
C ALA A 219 -1.25 -10.99 8.61
N LYS A 220 -0.89 -11.87 7.68
CA LYS A 220 -1.41 -11.86 6.31
C LYS A 220 -2.92 -12.09 6.29
N THR A 221 -3.42 -13.12 6.98
CA THR A 221 -4.86 -13.43 7.02
C THR A 221 -5.65 -12.33 7.69
N THR A 222 -5.12 -11.69 8.74
CA THR A 222 -5.70 -10.51 9.39
C THR A 222 -5.82 -9.33 8.43
N ALA A 223 -4.76 -8.99 7.69
CA ALA A 223 -4.78 -7.92 6.69
C ALA A 223 -5.80 -8.21 5.57
N MET A 224 -5.91 -9.46 5.12
CA MET A 224 -6.92 -9.89 4.15
C MET A 224 -8.34 -9.75 4.70
N ALA A 225 -8.57 -10.09 5.96
CA ALA A 225 -9.87 -9.97 6.63
C ALA A 225 -10.30 -8.50 6.75
N LEU A 226 -9.40 -7.60 7.19
CA LEU A 226 -9.65 -6.15 7.21
C LEU A 226 -10.00 -5.61 5.81
N GLY A 227 -9.26 -6.04 4.79
CA GLY A 227 -9.56 -5.67 3.40
C GLY A 227 -10.94 -6.15 2.93
N ARG A 228 -11.41 -7.32 3.39
CA ARG A 228 -12.76 -7.81 3.13
C ARG A 228 -13.83 -6.96 3.79
N VAL A 229 -13.66 -6.61 5.08
CA VAL A 229 -14.57 -5.71 5.81
C VAL A 229 -14.71 -4.37 5.10
N LEU A 230 -13.59 -3.74 4.73
CA LEU A 230 -13.59 -2.46 4.02
C LEU A 230 -14.31 -2.55 2.66
N ARG A 231 -14.00 -3.55 1.85
CA ARG A 231 -14.64 -3.76 0.55
C ARG A 231 -16.13 -4.10 0.65
N ARG A 232 -16.55 -4.71 1.77
CA ARG A 232 -17.96 -5.00 2.02
C ARG A 232 -18.85 -3.75 1.98
N THR A 233 -18.32 -2.60 2.36
CA THR A 233 -19.04 -1.31 2.27
C THR A 233 -19.32 -0.87 0.84
N ARG A 234 -18.57 -1.33 -0.17
CA ARG A 234 -18.59 -0.90 -1.59
C ARG A 234 -18.39 0.60 -1.80
N ARG A 235 -17.92 1.30 -0.79
CA ARG A 235 -17.72 2.75 -0.76
C ARG A 235 -16.27 3.16 -0.51
N VAL A 236 -15.34 2.20 -0.65
CA VAL A 236 -13.89 2.45 -0.61
C VAL A 236 -13.32 2.57 -2.01
N ARG A 237 -12.27 3.35 -2.15
CA ARG A 237 -11.54 3.47 -3.41
C ARG A 237 -10.79 2.19 -3.72
N ARG A 238 -10.64 1.91 -5.01
CA ARG A 238 -9.88 0.79 -5.54
C ARG A 238 -8.66 1.28 -6.32
N GLY A 239 -7.74 0.38 -6.55
CA GLY A 239 -6.53 0.65 -7.31
C GLY A 239 -5.29 0.80 -6.42
N LEU A 240 -4.14 0.89 -7.08
CA LEU A 240 -2.84 0.94 -6.42
C LEU A 240 -2.73 2.21 -5.54
N GLY A 241 -2.34 2.03 -4.29
CA GLY A 241 -2.16 3.12 -3.33
C GLY A 241 -3.44 3.61 -2.64
N SER A 242 -4.64 3.06 -2.96
CA SER A 242 -5.89 3.40 -2.28
C SER A 242 -5.99 2.77 -0.88
N ILE A 243 -5.28 1.68 -0.64
CA ILE A 243 -5.12 1.02 0.66
C ILE A 243 -3.64 0.90 0.99
N ARG A 244 -3.29 1.16 2.23
CA ARG A 244 -1.93 1.02 2.78
C ARG A 244 -2.01 0.29 4.09
N GLN A 245 -1.01 -0.52 4.40
CA GLN A 245 -0.91 -1.21 5.68
C GLN A 245 0.46 -1.02 6.29
N ASP A 246 0.46 -0.80 7.59
CA ASP A 246 1.63 -0.67 8.42
C ASP A 246 1.63 -1.82 9.44
N LEU A 247 2.79 -2.40 9.69
CA LEU A 247 2.95 -3.52 10.61
C LEU A 247 3.66 -3.03 11.87
N ASN A 248 3.06 -3.24 13.02
CA ASN A 248 3.69 -3.00 14.31
C ASN A 248 4.24 -4.32 14.84
N VAL A 249 5.56 -4.51 14.81
CA VAL A 249 6.22 -5.79 15.11
C VAL A 249 7.16 -5.66 16.30
N SER A 250 7.10 -6.61 17.22
CA SER A 250 8.09 -6.78 18.29
C SER A 250 8.26 -8.24 18.67
N ILE A 251 9.42 -8.57 19.28
CA ILE A 251 9.65 -9.81 20.04
C ILE A 251 9.89 -9.45 21.50
N GLY A 252 9.82 -10.41 22.42
CA GLY A 252 10.05 -10.17 23.85
C GLY A 252 11.41 -9.52 24.13
N ALA A 253 12.45 -9.92 23.41
CA ALA A 253 13.81 -9.35 23.51
C ALA A 253 14.04 -8.06 22.72
N GLY A 254 13.05 -7.61 21.95
CA GLY A 254 13.11 -6.40 21.13
C GLY A 254 12.18 -5.29 21.61
N ASP A 255 11.83 -4.38 20.71
CA ASP A 255 10.88 -3.31 20.98
C ASP A 255 9.97 -3.07 19.76
N ARG A 256 8.93 -2.23 19.94
CA ARG A 256 7.95 -1.96 18.88
C ARG A 256 8.59 -1.22 17.70
N VAL A 257 8.49 -1.81 16.52
CA VAL A 257 8.89 -1.23 15.25
C VAL A 257 7.68 -1.17 14.34
N GLU A 258 7.39 0.02 13.82
CA GLU A 258 6.36 0.27 12.82
C GLU A 258 6.98 0.15 11.43
N ILE A 259 6.48 -0.76 10.60
CA ILE A 259 6.99 -1.00 9.24
C ILE A 259 5.95 -0.51 8.24
N LYS A 260 6.32 0.52 7.48
CA LYS A 260 5.49 1.12 6.42
C LYS A 260 5.83 0.59 5.04
N GLY A 261 4.87 0.74 4.12
CA GLY A 261 5.09 0.41 2.72
C GLY A 261 4.94 -1.06 2.37
N CYS A 262 4.25 -1.82 3.20
CA CYS A 262 3.88 -3.19 2.90
C CYS A 262 2.68 -3.21 1.94
N GLN A 263 2.94 -3.15 0.63
CA GLN A 263 1.91 -3.07 -0.42
C GLN A 263 1.33 -4.44 -0.77
N ASP A 264 2.16 -5.47 -0.85
CA ASP A 264 1.77 -6.83 -1.22
C ASP A 264 1.59 -7.69 0.04
N LEU A 265 0.38 -8.23 0.20
CA LEU A 265 0.04 -9.12 1.31
C LEU A 265 0.90 -10.39 1.34
N GLY A 266 1.39 -10.85 0.19
CA GLY A 266 2.29 -12.00 0.10
C GLY A 266 3.63 -11.80 0.82
N TRP A 267 4.09 -10.55 0.92
CA TRP A 267 5.34 -10.20 1.58
C TRP A 267 5.23 -10.02 3.10
N ILE A 268 4.03 -9.86 3.66
CA ILE A 268 3.83 -9.65 5.10
C ILE A 268 4.56 -10.69 5.95
N PRO A 269 4.41 -12.00 5.71
CA PRO A 269 5.07 -13.00 6.56
C PRO A 269 6.60 -12.88 6.51
N ARG A 270 7.16 -12.61 5.32
CA ARG A 270 8.60 -12.47 5.14
C ARG A 270 9.17 -11.22 5.84
N ILE A 271 8.51 -10.08 5.67
CA ILE A 271 8.90 -8.83 6.33
C ILE A 271 8.93 -9.01 7.85
N ILE A 272 7.91 -9.66 8.41
CA ILE A 272 7.82 -9.92 9.86
C ILE A 272 8.96 -10.85 10.30
N ARG A 273 9.23 -11.95 9.60
CA ARG A 273 10.31 -12.89 9.94
C ARG A 273 11.69 -12.21 9.91
N LEU A 274 11.93 -11.35 8.92
CA LEU A 274 13.17 -10.56 8.84
C LEU A 274 13.28 -9.56 9.99
N GLU A 275 12.18 -8.94 10.42
CA GLU A 275 12.18 -8.05 11.57
C GLU A 275 12.41 -8.79 12.90
N MET A 276 11.80 -9.97 13.07
CA MET A 276 12.06 -10.84 14.22
C MET A 276 13.56 -11.21 14.31
N ALA A 277 14.15 -11.62 13.17
CA ALA A 277 15.58 -11.92 13.08
C ALA A 277 16.45 -10.69 13.40
N ARG A 278 16.04 -9.51 12.93
CA ARG A 278 16.73 -8.24 13.20
C ARG A 278 16.74 -7.92 14.69
N GLN A 279 15.61 -8.00 15.36
CA GLN A 279 15.51 -7.72 16.79
C GLN A 279 16.29 -8.72 17.63
N LEU A 280 16.23 -10.01 17.28
CA LEU A 280 17.02 -11.05 17.96
C LEU A 280 18.54 -10.86 17.77
N HIS A 281 18.97 -10.51 16.55
CA HIS A 281 20.37 -10.22 16.25
C HIS A 281 20.89 -9.06 17.10
N PHE A 282 20.17 -7.94 17.15
CA PHE A 282 20.61 -6.76 17.92
C PHE A 282 20.54 -6.96 19.42
N TYR A 283 19.60 -7.75 19.94
CA TYR A 283 19.60 -8.16 21.34
C TYR A 283 20.92 -8.91 21.70
N ARG A 284 21.33 -9.86 20.87
CA ARG A 284 22.57 -10.62 21.08
C ARG A 284 23.80 -9.72 20.97
N LEU A 285 23.87 -8.91 19.93
CA LEU A 285 24.95 -7.94 19.74
C LEU A 285 25.06 -6.98 20.93
N ALA A 286 23.93 -6.47 21.42
CA ALA A 286 23.92 -5.59 22.59
C ALA A 286 24.52 -6.27 23.83
N ASN A 287 24.19 -7.53 24.09
CA ASN A 287 24.73 -8.28 25.22
C ASN A 287 26.23 -8.58 25.05
N GLU A 288 26.70 -8.87 23.83
CA GLU A 288 28.12 -8.99 23.55
C GLU A 288 28.89 -7.67 23.80
N LEU A 289 28.36 -6.57 23.34
CA LEU A 289 28.94 -5.23 23.53
C LEU A 289 28.90 -4.80 25.01
N ARG A 290 27.85 -5.11 25.73
CA ARG A 290 27.78 -4.87 27.18
C ARG A 290 28.78 -5.68 27.94
N ALA A 291 28.95 -6.95 27.59
CA ALA A 291 29.96 -7.80 28.20
C ALA A 291 31.44 -7.26 28.01
N SER A 292 31.73 -6.69 26.83
CA SER A 292 33.05 -6.09 26.56
C SER A 292 33.34 -4.86 27.43
N LEU A 293 32.32 -4.17 27.91
CA LEU A 293 32.43 -3.01 28.81
C LEU A 293 32.08 -3.36 30.26
N HIS A 294 31.97 -4.64 30.61
CA HIS A 294 31.54 -5.11 31.95
C HIS A 294 30.22 -4.51 32.44
N LEU A 295 29.28 -4.23 31.53
CA LEU A 295 27.97 -3.70 31.80
C LEU A 295 26.94 -4.83 32.06
N PRO A 296 25.86 -4.57 32.82
CA PRO A 296 24.79 -5.55 33.01
C PRO A 296 24.16 -5.99 31.67
N SER A 297 23.91 -7.28 31.51
CA SER A 297 23.19 -7.81 30.34
C SER A 297 21.76 -7.33 30.29
N LEU A 298 21.21 -7.19 29.06
CA LEU A 298 19.77 -6.99 28.86
C LEU A 298 19.00 -8.22 29.34
N PRO A 299 17.88 -8.04 30.06
CA PRO A 299 16.97 -9.14 30.35
C PRO A 299 16.44 -9.81 29.05
N PRO A 300 16.10 -11.10 29.08
CA PRO A 300 15.49 -11.78 27.92
C PRO A 300 14.18 -11.18 27.44
N HIS A 301 13.44 -10.47 28.32
CA HIS A 301 12.19 -9.81 28.01
C HIS A 301 12.21 -8.33 28.44
N ARG A 302 11.74 -7.44 27.56
CA ARG A 302 11.77 -5.98 27.75
C ARG A 302 11.00 -5.50 29.00
N ASP A 303 9.98 -6.21 29.41
CA ASP A 303 9.18 -5.84 30.59
C ASP A 303 9.99 -5.94 31.90
N ASN A 304 11.17 -6.56 31.84
CA ASN A 304 12.09 -6.67 32.96
C ASN A 304 13.24 -5.64 32.87
N ASP A 305 13.17 -4.68 31.94
CA ASP A 305 14.16 -3.62 31.84
C ASP A 305 14.07 -2.67 33.03
N ASP A 306 15.22 -2.28 33.55
CA ASP A 306 15.36 -1.30 34.62
C ASP A 306 15.85 0.04 34.04
N GLU A 307 15.00 1.07 34.08
CA GLU A 307 15.32 2.40 33.55
C GLU A 307 16.56 3.02 34.19
N ALA A 308 16.81 2.75 35.49
CA ALA A 308 17.99 3.29 36.16
C ALA A 308 19.28 2.59 35.69
N VAL A 309 19.21 1.28 35.39
CA VAL A 309 20.29 0.53 34.77
C VAL A 309 20.54 1.03 33.36
N GLU A 310 19.49 1.14 32.53
CA GLU A 310 19.59 1.61 31.13
C GLU A 310 20.15 3.04 31.05
N SER A 311 19.76 3.93 31.95
CA SER A 311 20.31 5.29 32.03
C SER A 311 21.80 5.31 32.35
N LYS A 312 22.28 4.44 33.27
CA LYS A 312 23.70 4.29 33.57
C LYS A 312 24.46 3.71 32.38
N VAL A 313 23.93 2.69 31.72
CA VAL A 313 24.52 2.12 30.51
C VAL A 313 24.65 3.20 29.42
N ALA A 314 23.61 3.99 29.20
CA ALA A 314 23.63 5.07 28.23
C ALA A 314 24.70 6.13 28.53
N ALA A 315 24.92 6.46 29.80
CA ALA A 315 25.95 7.40 30.23
C ALA A 315 27.36 6.85 29.95
N VAL A 316 27.61 5.57 30.31
CA VAL A 316 28.90 4.90 30.04
C VAL A 316 29.16 4.81 28.53
N VAL A 317 28.18 4.42 27.76
CA VAL A 317 28.29 4.33 26.29
C VAL A 317 28.53 5.71 25.66
N ALA A 318 27.92 6.77 26.17
CA ALA A 318 28.13 8.13 25.68
C ALA A 318 29.58 8.62 25.96
N GLU A 319 30.18 8.23 27.10
CA GLU A 319 31.55 8.51 27.41
C GLU A 319 32.51 7.63 26.58
N HIS A 320 32.19 6.36 26.37
CA HIS A 320 32.99 5.43 25.55
C HIS A 320 33.01 5.83 24.06
N LEU A 321 31.90 6.32 23.51
CA LEU A 321 31.77 6.81 22.14
C LEU A 321 31.48 8.32 22.14
N PRO A 322 32.45 9.21 22.37
CA PRO A 322 32.27 10.65 22.29
C PRO A 322 32.06 11.11 20.84
N LEU A 323 31.41 12.25 20.64
CA LEU A 323 31.37 12.91 19.33
C LEU A 323 32.75 13.51 19.04
N SER A 324 33.53 12.88 18.15
CA SER A 324 34.83 13.33 17.69
C SER A 324 34.91 13.19 16.18
N LEU A 325 34.74 14.29 15.44
CA LEU A 325 34.83 14.30 13.99
C LEU A 325 36.23 14.77 13.58
N HIS A 326 36.83 14.08 12.63
CA HIS A 326 38.16 14.37 12.11
C HIS A 326 38.11 14.54 10.60
N ASP A 327 38.72 15.59 10.08
CA ASP A 327 38.89 15.78 8.64
C ASP A 327 40.00 14.86 8.13
N ALA A 328 39.60 13.86 7.34
CA ALA A 328 40.48 12.92 6.69
C ALA A 328 40.72 13.22 5.19
N SER A 329 40.25 14.37 4.68
CA SER A 329 40.31 14.71 3.24
C SER A 329 41.73 14.64 2.69
N ALA A 330 42.74 15.02 3.47
CA ALA A 330 44.14 14.96 3.07
C ALA A 330 44.65 13.53 2.80
N VAL A 331 44.11 12.52 3.49
CA VAL A 331 44.46 11.10 3.29
C VAL A 331 44.02 10.64 1.89
N PHE A 332 42.94 11.22 1.38
CA PHE A 332 42.33 10.81 0.11
C PHE A 332 42.65 11.77 -1.06
N SER A 333 43.68 12.62 -0.93
CA SER A 333 44.06 13.59 -1.97
C SER A 333 44.49 12.95 -3.29
N GLU A 334 45.04 11.73 -3.24
CA GLU A 334 45.46 10.96 -4.43
C GLU A 334 44.76 9.58 -4.50
N THR A 335 43.49 9.53 -4.00
CA THR A 335 42.76 8.27 -3.89
C THR A 335 42.41 7.66 -5.25
N GLU A 336 42.49 6.36 -5.36
CA GLU A 336 42.02 5.58 -6.52
C GLU A 336 40.46 5.40 -6.52
N SER A 337 39.80 5.78 -5.44
CA SER A 337 38.33 5.75 -5.34
C SER A 337 37.71 6.86 -6.17
N GLY A 338 37.25 6.54 -7.39
CA GLY A 338 36.59 7.52 -8.27
C GLY A 338 35.44 8.27 -7.60
N MET A 339 34.68 7.57 -6.74
CA MET A 339 33.56 8.20 -6.00
C MET A 339 34.05 9.24 -4.99
N VAL A 340 35.15 9.00 -4.30
CA VAL A 340 35.72 9.94 -3.32
C VAL A 340 36.42 11.08 -4.05
N ALA A 341 37.23 10.76 -5.08
CA ALA A 341 37.92 11.77 -5.90
C ALA A 341 36.94 12.77 -6.55
N ASP A 342 35.86 12.27 -7.17
CA ASP A 342 34.84 13.12 -7.78
C ASP A 342 34.15 14.01 -6.74
N ALA A 343 33.85 13.49 -5.57
CA ALA A 343 33.22 14.27 -4.51
C ALA A 343 34.14 15.38 -3.99
N LEU A 344 35.42 15.06 -3.71
CA LEU A 344 36.43 16.04 -3.28
C LEU A 344 36.63 17.13 -4.34
N ALA A 345 36.70 16.77 -5.63
CA ALA A 345 36.80 17.75 -6.73
C ALA A 345 35.60 18.70 -6.80
N ASN A 346 34.41 18.26 -6.32
CA ASN A 346 33.21 19.08 -6.22
C ASN A 346 33.04 19.78 -4.86
N GLY A 347 34.11 19.88 -4.05
CA GLY A 347 34.11 20.64 -2.79
C GLY A 347 33.53 19.89 -1.58
N ALA A 348 33.35 18.57 -1.67
CA ALA A 348 33.05 17.76 -0.50
C ALA A 348 34.30 17.58 0.40
N VAL A 349 34.07 17.10 1.61
CA VAL A 349 35.09 16.68 2.56
C VAL A 349 34.91 15.21 2.90
N VAL A 350 35.98 14.55 3.35
CA VAL A 350 35.90 13.22 3.96
C VAL A 350 36.04 13.40 5.48
N LEU A 351 34.93 13.27 6.19
CA LEU A 351 34.95 13.25 7.65
C LEU A 351 35.01 11.82 8.17
N ALA A 352 35.80 11.60 9.21
CA ALA A 352 35.99 10.34 9.90
C ALA A 352 35.44 10.42 11.33
N LEU A 353 34.77 9.34 11.77
CA LEU A 353 34.26 9.15 13.13
C LEU A 353 34.85 7.87 13.71
N PRO A 354 35.64 7.94 14.80
CA PRO A 354 36.11 6.76 15.53
C PRO A 354 34.98 6.12 16.31
N LEU A 355 34.89 4.79 16.26
CA LEU A 355 33.92 4.00 16.98
C LEU A 355 34.65 2.90 17.76
N LYS A 356 35.02 3.22 19.01
CA LYS A 356 35.80 2.36 19.88
C LYS A 356 35.16 1.01 20.14
N GLY A 357 35.92 -0.05 20.05
CA GLY A 357 35.50 -1.43 20.34
C GLY A 357 34.54 -2.02 19.32
N LEU A 358 34.33 -1.38 18.16
CA LEU A 358 33.35 -1.83 17.14
C LEU A 358 34.00 -2.48 15.90
N LEU A 359 35.32 -2.63 15.81
CA LEU A 359 35.95 -3.38 14.72
C LEU A 359 35.49 -4.85 14.77
N GLY A 360 35.08 -5.39 13.62
CA GLY A 360 34.50 -6.73 13.50
C GLY A 360 33.05 -6.83 13.93
N ARG A 361 32.41 -5.72 14.38
CA ARG A 361 31.01 -5.67 14.85
C ARG A 361 30.05 -5.01 13.86
N PHE A 362 30.56 -4.32 12.84
CA PHE A 362 29.70 -3.76 11.78
C PHE A 362 29.09 -4.86 10.92
N GLY A 363 29.80 -5.98 10.77
CA GLY A 363 29.36 -7.17 10.04
C GLY A 363 29.52 -7.04 8.51
N THR A 364 29.68 -8.18 7.86
CA THR A 364 29.75 -8.30 6.40
C THR A 364 28.36 -8.48 5.80
N LYS A 365 28.22 -8.18 4.51
CA LYS A 365 26.97 -8.39 3.78
C LYS A 365 26.74 -9.89 3.59
N THR A 366 25.76 -10.44 4.28
CA THR A 366 25.28 -11.82 4.12
C THR A 366 23.81 -11.82 3.67
N LEU A 367 23.40 -12.86 2.98
CA LEU A 367 22.03 -13.05 2.48
C LEU A 367 21.43 -14.29 3.15
N ASP A 368 20.11 -14.26 3.33
CA ASP A 368 19.36 -15.46 3.68
C ASP A 368 19.16 -16.37 2.46
N GLU A 369 18.47 -17.49 2.64
CA GLU A 369 18.18 -18.48 1.61
C GLU A 369 17.38 -17.96 0.41
N ASP A 370 16.64 -16.85 0.61
CA ASP A 370 15.78 -16.20 -0.41
C ASP A 370 16.39 -14.88 -0.92
N GLY A 371 17.62 -14.56 -0.59
CA GLY A 371 18.37 -13.42 -1.10
C GLY A 371 18.15 -12.10 -0.36
N ALA A 372 17.45 -12.08 0.78
CA ALA A 372 17.35 -10.90 1.63
C ALA A 372 18.63 -10.64 2.41
N GLN A 373 18.99 -9.36 2.56
CA GLN A 373 20.10 -9.00 3.42
C GLN A 373 19.80 -9.26 4.89
N LEU A 374 20.63 -10.05 5.53
CA LEU A 374 20.58 -10.27 6.96
C LEU A 374 20.95 -9.02 7.78
N PRO A 375 20.48 -8.92 9.03
CA PRO A 375 20.73 -7.78 9.89
C PRO A 375 22.24 -7.62 10.16
N ARG A 376 22.75 -6.38 10.12
CA ARG A 376 24.10 -6.03 10.49
C ARG A 376 24.19 -4.56 10.93
N LEU A 377 25.09 -4.25 11.87
CA LEU A 377 25.22 -2.90 12.41
C LEU A 377 25.63 -1.90 11.32
N GLY A 378 26.57 -2.24 10.44
CA GLY A 378 27.00 -1.36 9.35
C GLY A 378 25.83 -0.89 8.45
N ARG A 379 24.84 -1.76 8.19
CA ARG A 379 23.63 -1.38 7.44
C ARG A 379 22.75 -0.39 8.22
N GLU A 380 22.60 -0.57 9.51
CA GLU A 380 21.84 0.35 10.36
C GLU A 380 22.51 1.73 10.44
N LEU A 381 23.84 1.76 10.55
CA LEU A 381 24.62 3.01 10.52
C LEU A 381 24.49 3.74 9.18
N ALA A 382 24.60 2.99 8.08
CA ALA A 382 24.39 3.54 6.73
C ALA A 382 22.95 4.05 6.54
N GLY A 383 21.96 3.34 7.10
CA GLY A 383 20.57 3.78 7.12
C GLY A 383 20.40 5.11 7.86
N ALA A 384 21.01 5.23 9.05
CA ALA A 384 20.96 6.47 9.84
C ALA A 384 21.64 7.65 9.11
N ALA A 385 22.77 7.43 8.45
CA ALA A 385 23.43 8.45 7.65
C ALA A 385 22.59 8.92 6.46
N LYS A 386 21.92 7.99 5.76
CA LYS A 386 21.03 8.32 4.62
C LYS A 386 19.88 9.22 5.01
N LEU A 387 19.41 9.16 6.25
CA LEU A 387 18.38 10.07 6.73
C LEU A 387 18.86 11.54 6.79
N ALA A 388 20.17 11.77 6.88
CA ALA A 388 20.77 13.11 6.76
C ALA A 388 20.98 13.56 5.29
N GLY A 389 20.59 12.71 4.31
CA GLY A 389 20.62 13.01 2.88
C GLY A 389 21.87 12.54 2.15
N VAL A 390 22.85 11.91 2.82
CA VAL A 390 24.04 11.37 2.15
C VAL A 390 23.71 10.05 1.42
N LYS A 391 24.47 9.74 0.37
CA LYS A 391 24.26 8.50 -0.41
C LYS A 391 24.68 7.23 0.33
N GLY A 392 25.64 7.34 1.24
CA GLY A 392 26.16 6.23 2.04
C GLY A 392 27.34 6.64 2.90
N ILE A 393 27.93 5.66 3.55
CA ILE A 393 29.14 5.75 4.37
C ILE A 393 30.03 4.55 4.06
N PHE A 394 31.31 4.63 4.43
CA PHE A 394 32.22 3.48 4.46
C PHE A 394 32.52 3.14 5.92
N HIS A 395 32.66 1.86 6.27
CA HIS A 395 33.03 1.45 7.61
C HIS A 395 34.24 0.48 7.60
N ALA A 396 34.97 0.43 8.69
CA ALA A 396 36.22 -0.30 8.79
C ALA A 396 36.15 -1.78 8.38
N ASP A 397 35.06 -2.50 8.70
CA ASP A 397 34.93 -3.94 8.41
C ASP A 397 34.76 -4.25 6.91
N GLU A 398 34.38 -3.28 6.07
CA GLU A 398 34.26 -3.49 4.62
C GLU A 398 35.46 -2.95 3.83
N LEU A 399 36.39 -2.24 4.48
CA LEU A 399 37.57 -1.69 3.86
C LEU A 399 38.78 -2.63 4.06
N PRO A 400 39.73 -2.71 3.10
CA PRO A 400 39.82 -1.94 1.85
C PRO A 400 38.86 -2.42 0.78
N ALA A 401 38.14 -1.47 0.16
CA ALA A 401 37.17 -1.71 -0.91
C ALA A 401 36.80 -0.37 -1.60
N TYR A 402 36.05 -0.41 -2.69
CA TYR A 402 35.54 0.76 -3.41
C TYR A 402 36.61 1.71 -3.96
N GLY A 403 37.81 1.20 -4.22
CA GLY A 403 38.98 1.99 -4.60
C GLY A 403 39.71 2.66 -3.43
N ILE A 404 39.27 2.44 -2.19
CA ILE A 404 40.00 2.85 -0.98
C ILE A 404 41.03 1.77 -0.67
N THR A 405 42.32 2.12 -0.61
CA THR A 405 43.47 1.22 -0.45
C THR A 405 43.73 0.86 1.02
N ALA A 406 44.52 -0.20 1.23
CA ALA A 406 44.93 -0.57 2.59
C ALA A 406 45.79 0.51 3.26
N ASP A 407 46.62 1.22 2.49
CA ASP A 407 47.48 2.29 3.00
C ASP A 407 46.64 3.51 3.44
N GLU A 408 45.59 3.85 2.69
CA GLU A 408 44.64 4.88 3.09
C GLU A 408 43.87 4.48 4.37
N VAL A 409 43.44 3.23 4.48
CA VAL A 409 42.80 2.69 5.71
C VAL A 409 43.77 2.80 6.89
N GLN A 410 45.04 2.44 6.71
CA GLN A 410 46.05 2.55 7.78
C GLN A 410 46.29 4.02 8.17
N SER A 411 46.36 4.93 7.19
CA SER A 411 46.51 6.36 7.44
C SER A 411 45.34 6.95 8.21
N VAL A 412 44.11 6.50 7.92
CA VAL A 412 42.92 6.89 8.71
C VAL A 412 42.99 6.37 10.13
N ARG A 413 43.44 5.12 10.34
CA ARG A 413 43.60 4.55 11.68
C ARG A 413 44.64 5.33 12.52
N GLU A 414 45.73 5.75 11.89
CA GLU A 414 46.79 6.59 12.52
C GLU A 414 46.24 8.00 12.83
N LEU A 415 45.55 8.63 11.90
CA LEU A 415 44.91 9.94 12.09
C LEU A 415 43.97 9.94 13.29
N LEU A 416 43.21 8.85 13.46
CA LEU A 416 42.21 8.70 14.53
C LEU A 416 42.81 8.12 15.82
N ALA A 417 44.11 7.76 15.84
CA ALA A 417 44.80 7.10 16.95
C ALA A 417 44.03 5.87 17.47
N LEU A 418 43.62 4.97 16.57
CA LEU A 418 42.79 3.80 16.90
C LEU A 418 43.59 2.64 17.44
N GLU A 419 43.03 1.97 18.44
CA GLU A 419 43.50 0.67 18.94
C GLU A 419 43.04 -0.48 18.02
N ASP A 420 43.56 -1.70 18.23
CA ASP A 420 43.24 -2.87 17.38
C ASP A 420 41.75 -3.23 17.34
N SER A 421 41.03 -2.99 18.43
CA SER A 421 39.61 -3.28 18.54
C SER A 421 38.70 -2.17 17.99
N ASP A 422 39.27 -1.01 17.61
CA ASP A 422 38.51 0.17 17.26
C ASP A 422 38.18 0.20 15.77
N GLY A 423 36.91 0.44 15.49
CA GLY A 423 36.42 0.72 14.16
C GLY A 423 36.32 2.19 13.87
N PHE A 424 35.98 2.52 12.63
CA PHE A 424 35.69 3.88 12.19
C PHE A 424 34.63 3.89 11.06
N VAL A 425 34.06 5.06 10.84
CA VAL A 425 33.17 5.33 9.72
C VAL A 425 33.64 6.59 8.99
N LEU A 426 33.62 6.55 7.65
CA LEU A 426 33.91 7.68 6.77
C LEU A 426 32.63 8.15 6.08
N CYS A 427 32.47 9.47 5.98
CA CYS A 427 31.41 10.09 5.19
C CYS A 427 32.00 11.12 4.24
N CYS A 428 31.80 10.95 2.94
CA CYS A 428 32.23 11.88 1.90
C CYS A 428 31.02 12.65 1.38
N ALA A 429 30.90 13.94 1.75
CA ALA A 429 29.78 14.83 1.39
C ALA A 429 30.18 16.30 1.67
N PRO A 430 29.34 17.30 1.30
CA PRO A 430 29.48 18.65 1.81
C PRO A 430 29.60 18.66 3.32
N GLU A 431 30.49 19.49 3.88
CA GLU A 431 30.90 19.42 5.30
C GLU A 431 29.71 19.37 6.28
N TRP A 432 28.75 20.33 6.13
CA TRP A 432 27.54 20.38 6.98
C TRP A 432 26.73 19.06 6.94
N GLN A 433 26.67 18.43 5.77
CA GLN A 433 25.90 17.19 5.56
C GLN A 433 26.65 15.98 6.10
N ALA A 434 27.98 15.91 5.93
CA ALA A 434 28.83 14.89 6.51
C ALA A 434 28.80 14.92 8.05
N GLN A 435 28.84 16.13 8.65
CA GLN A 435 28.69 16.31 10.11
C GLN A 435 27.34 15.78 10.59
N LEU A 436 26.23 16.19 9.96
CA LEU A 436 24.88 15.72 10.33
C LEU A 436 24.75 14.18 10.18
N ALA A 437 25.31 13.63 9.11
CA ALA A 437 25.30 12.18 8.86
C ALA A 437 26.08 11.41 9.94
N LEU A 438 27.26 11.86 10.31
CA LEU A 438 28.09 11.19 11.32
C LEU A 438 27.54 11.37 12.75
N GLU A 439 26.86 12.48 13.07
CA GLU A 439 26.10 12.62 14.30
C GLU A 439 24.94 11.59 14.38
N ALA A 440 24.24 11.37 13.26
CA ALA A 440 23.20 10.35 13.18
C ALA A 440 23.78 8.92 13.32
N VAL A 441 24.93 8.67 12.67
CA VAL A 441 25.71 7.41 12.81
C VAL A 441 26.09 7.17 14.26
N LEU A 442 26.68 8.16 14.94
CA LEU A 442 27.06 8.03 16.36
C LEU A 442 25.85 7.74 17.25
N THR A 443 24.75 8.47 17.04
CA THR A 443 23.50 8.23 17.77
C THR A 443 23.01 6.80 17.58
N ARG A 444 23.07 6.27 16.35
CA ARG A 444 22.69 4.88 16.05
C ARG A 444 23.70 3.88 16.61
N ALA A 445 25.00 4.16 16.54
CA ALA A 445 26.04 3.30 17.11
C ALA A 445 25.89 3.13 18.61
N ARG A 446 25.65 4.22 19.35
CA ARG A 446 25.38 4.17 20.80
C ARG A 446 24.18 3.28 21.15
N LYS A 447 23.15 3.20 20.25
CA LYS A 447 21.99 2.32 20.44
C LYS A 447 22.33 0.83 20.31
N ALA A 448 23.50 0.46 19.80
CA ALA A 448 23.91 -0.94 19.70
C ALA A 448 24.09 -1.65 21.07
N TRP A 449 24.28 -0.91 22.15
CA TRP A 449 24.32 -1.42 23.54
C TRP A 449 22.93 -1.55 24.19
N HIS A 450 21.87 -1.17 23.48
CA HIS A 450 20.50 -1.19 23.97
C HIS A 450 19.63 -2.08 23.10
N ARG A 451 18.39 -2.31 23.51
CA ARG A 451 17.40 -2.94 22.63
C ARG A 451 17.23 -2.15 21.35
N THR A 452 16.76 -2.83 20.32
CA THR A 452 16.35 -2.18 19.08
C THR A 452 15.48 -0.97 19.40
N PRO A 453 15.79 0.22 18.90
CA PRO A 453 15.00 1.41 19.21
C PRO A 453 13.60 1.32 18.65
N GLN A 454 12.65 1.95 19.35
CA GLN A 454 11.31 2.20 18.80
C GLN A 454 11.44 3.18 17.64
N GLU A 455 11.13 2.70 16.46
CA GLU A 455 11.31 3.47 15.23
C GLU A 455 10.29 3.09 14.15
N VAL A 456 10.12 3.99 13.20
CA VAL A 456 9.42 3.72 11.94
C VAL A 456 10.42 3.31 10.88
N ARG A 457 10.12 2.25 10.15
CA ARG A 457 10.93 1.73 9.04
C ARG A 457 10.09 1.64 7.77
N ASN A 458 10.74 1.71 6.62
CA ASN A 458 10.10 1.44 5.33
C ASN A 458 10.60 0.14 4.74
N VAL A 459 9.73 -0.61 4.08
CA VAL A 459 10.13 -1.70 3.17
C VAL A 459 10.98 -1.12 2.05
N VAL A 460 12.11 -1.78 1.75
CA VAL A 460 13.04 -1.32 0.72
C VAL A 460 12.57 -1.80 -0.64
N VAL A 461 12.14 -0.86 -1.48
CA VAL A 461 11.83 -1.08 -2.89
C VAL A 461 12.94 -0.48 -3.74
N ARG A 462 13.53 -1.28 -4.63
CA ARG A 462 14.60 -0.85 -5.53
C ARG A 462 14.10 -0.90 -6.97
N LYS A 463 14.29 0.19 -7.70
CA LYS A 463 13.95 0.23 -9.13
C LYS A 463 14.79 -0.83 -9.89
N GLY A 464 14.11 -1.74 -10.59
CA GLY A 464 14.75 -2.77 -11.42
C GLY A 464 15.34 -3.97 -10.66
N ALA A 465 15.08 -4.09 -9.36
CA ALA A 465 15.43 -5.27 -8.58
C ALA A 465 14.17 -5.85 -7.90
N PRO A 466 14.10 -7.18 -7.70
CA PRO A 466 12.99 -7.76 -6.94
C PRO A 466 13.00 -7.25 -5.49
N GLU A 467 11.82 -7.13 -4.91
CA GLU A 467 11.66 -6.88 -3.48
C GLU A 467 12.27 -8.07 -2.70
N ASP A 468 12.88 -7.78 -1.56
CA ASP A 468 13.50 -8.81 -0.72
C ASP A 468 12.92 -8.86 0.72
N GLY A 469 11.96 -7.99 1.02
CA GLY A 469 11.32 -7.88 2.34
C GLY A 469 12.15 -7.14 3.39
N THR A 470 13.34 -6.67 3.05
CA THR A 470 14.17 -5.90 4.00
C THR A 470 13.63 -4.51 4.24
N THR A 471 13.94 -3.95 5.42
CA THR A 471 13.51 -2.61 5.81
C THR A 471 14.69 -1.67 6.03
N SER A 472 14.42 -0.36 6.02
CA SER A 472 15.37 0.69 6.37
C SER A 472 14.75 1.68 7.35
N PRO A 473 15.53 2.29 8.26
CA PRO A 473 15.00 3.28 9.20
C PRO A 473 14.47 4.51 8.46
N MET A 474 13.40 5.09 8.99
CA MET A 474 12.75 6.28 8.45
C MET A 474 12.79 7.45 9.45
N ARG A 475 12.32 7.22 10.67
CA ARG A 475 12.26 8.22 11.74
C ARG A 475 12.03 7.53 13.10
N PRO A 476 12.23 8.23 14.22
CA PRO A 476 11.75 7.76 15.53
C PRO A 476 10.23 7.62 15.54
N LEU A 477 9.70 6.73 16.39
CA LEU A 477 8.26 6.69 16.63
C LEU A 477 7.77 8.03 17.20
N PRO A 478 6.60 8.51 16.76
CA PRO A 478 5.98 9.71 17.32
C PRO A 478 5.64 9.52 18.81
N GLY A 479 5.78 10.58 19.58
CA GLY A 479 5.44 10.61 21.00
C GLY A 479 4.02 11.09 21.28
N ARG A 480 3.65 11.18 22.58
CA ARG A 480 2.34 11.64 23.04
C ARG A 480 2.02 13.09 22.67
N SER A 481 3.04 13.93 22.45
CA SER A 481 2.88 15.36 22.07
C SER A 481 2.48 15.58 20.61
N ARG A 482 2.15 14.52 19.87
CA ARG A 482 1.82 14.60 18.44
C ARG A 482 0.44 15.15 18.15
N MET A 483 -0.53 14.97 19.07
CA MET A 483 -1.94 15.31 18.86
C MET A 483 -2.39 16.43 19.78
N TYR A 484 -3.24 17.34 19.24
CA TYR A 484 -3.93 18.38 19.97
C TYR A 484 -5.27 18.73 19.29
N PRO A 485 -6.26 19.33 19.99
CA PRO A 485 -7.58 19.59 19.42
C PRO A 485 -7.56 20.50 18.19
N GLU A 486 -8.38 20.16 17.18
CA GLU A 486 -8.70 21.04 16.07
C GLU A 486 -9.88 21.95 16.49
N THR A 487 -9.59 23.21 16.72
CA THR A 487 -10.56 24.17 17.24
C THR A 487 -11.48 24.75 16.18
N ASP A 488 -11.10 24.67 14.90
CA ASP A 488 -11.88 25.22 13.78
C ASP A 488 -12.97 24.24 13.28
N VAL A 489 -12.93 22.98 13.73
CA VAL A 489 -13.96 21.98 13.44
C VAL A 489 -14.77 21.74 14.72
N PRO A 490 -16.08 22.13 14.75
CA PRO A 490 -16.92 21.86 15.90
C PRO A 490 -17.06 20.37 16.18
N PRO A 491 -17.09 19.95 17.47
CA PRO A 491 -17.38 18.57 17.84
C PRO A 491 -18.75 18.14 17.33
N GLN A 492 -18.86 16.91 16.86
CA GLN A 492 -20.10 16.34 16.36
C GLN A 492 -20.64 15.28 17.31
N VAL A 493 -21.87 15.47 17.81
CA VAL A 493 -22.56 14.44 18.61
C VAL A 493 -23.06 13.35 17.66
N LEU A 494 -22.78 12.10 17.99
CA LEU A 494 -23.36 10.95 17.31
C LEU A 494 -24.68 10.60 17.98
N SER A 495 -25.81 10.73 17.25
CA SER A 495 -27.11 10.35 17.78
C SER A 495 -27.29 8.83 17.81
N VAL A 496 -28.06 8.36 18.78
CA VAL A 496 -28.41 6.93 18.93
C VAL A 496 -29.15 6.44 17.69
N GLU A 497 -30.05 7.25 17.14
CA GLU A 497 -30.86 6.92 15.96
C GLU A 497 -29.99 6.67 14.74
N ARG A 498 -28.97 7.52 14.53
CA ARG A 498 -28.02 7.35 13.40
C ARG A 498 -27.22 6.06 13.55
N TRP A 499 -26.68 5.80 14.74
CA TRP A 499 -25.94 4.57 14.99
C TRP A 499 -26.81 3.32 14.81
N THR A 500 -28.04 3.33 15.38
CA THR A 500 -28.99 2.23 15.24
C THR A 500 -29.32 1.97 13.78
N SER A 501 -29.65 3.02 13.01
CA SER A 501 -29.96 2.89 11.59
C SER A 501 -28.83 2.26 10.81
N ILE A 502 -27.56 2.63 11.10
CA ILE A 502 -26.40 2.07 10.40
C ILE A 502 -26.14 0.61 10.84
N SER A 503 -26.26 0.31 12.13
CA SER A 503 -25.97 -1.02 12.66
C SER A 503 -27.02 -2.07 12.30
N GLU A 504 -28.27 -1.65 12.02
CA GLU A 504 -29.36 -2.52 11.56
C GLU A 504 -29.37 -2.74 10.05
N ASP A 505 -28.74 -1.86 9.24
CA ASP A 505 -28.67 -1.96 7.79
C ASP A 505 -27.23 -2.17 7.29
N LEU A 506 -26.61 -3.25 7.75
CA LEU A 506 -25.25 -3.58 7.35
C LEU A 506 -25.20 -4.21 5.95
N PRO A 507 -24.19 -3.88 5.15
CA PRO A 507 -23.98 -4.53 3.84
C PRO A 507 -23.88 -6.05 3.98
N MET A 508 -24.39 -6.78 2.98
CA MET A 508 -24.34 -8.26 2.95
C MET A 508 -22.90 -8.78 3.06
N SER A 509 -22.72 -9.88 3.78
CA SER A 509 -21.45 -10.62 3.80
C SER A 509 -21.18 -11.31 2.45
N ASP A 510 -19.93 -11.74 2.25
CA ASP A 510 -19.56 -12.51 1.04
C ASP A 510 -20.32 -13.84 0.96
N GLU A 511 -20.62 -14.46 2.11
CA GLU A 511 -21.45 -15.67 2.21
C GLU A 511 -22.89 -15.39 1.79
N GLN A 512 -23.49 -14.30 2.30
CA GLN A 512 -24.85 -13.89 1.94
C GLN A 512 -24.96 -13.53 0.45
N ARG A 513 -23.97 -12.81 -0.09
CA ARG A 513 -23.88 -12.49 -1.52
C ARG A 513 -23.73 -13.75 -2.38
N SER A 514 -22.91 -14.72 -1.91
CA SER A 514 -22.72 -15.99 -2.59
C SER A 514 -23.99 -16.84 -2.57
N ALA A 515 -24.68 -16.91 -1.43
CA ALA A 515 -25.94 -17.62 -1.29
C ALA A 515 -27.02 -17.04 -2.23
N ARG A 516 -27.18 -15.71 -2.25
CA ARG A 516 -28.13 -15.01 -3.15
C ARG A 516 -27.89 -15.32 -4.62
N LEU A 517 -26.63 -15.41 -5.06
CA LEU A 517 -26.28 -15.78 -6.44
C LEU A 517 -26.48 -17.29 -6.70
N GLY A 518 -26.34 -18.12 -5.66
CA GLY A 518 -26.52 -19.56 -5.75
C GLY A 518 -27.94 -20.02 -6.08
N ASP A 519 -28.93 -19.16 -5.84
CA ASP A 519 -30.34 -19.40 -6.18
C ASP A 519 -30.61 -19.31 -7.70
N HIS A 520 -29.63 -18.85 -8.48
CA HIS A 520 -29.75 -18.65 -9.92
C HIS A 520 -28.87 -19.65 -10.69
N ASP A 521 -29.34 -20.07 -11.87
CA ASP A 521 -28.62 -21.00 -12.77
C ASP A 521 -27.45 -20.28 -13.47
N ILE A 522 -26.38 -19.97 -12.71
CA ILE A 522 -25.10 -19.44 -13.20
C ILE A 522 -23.93 -20.34 -12.77
N SER A 523 -22.81 -20.26 -13.49
CA SER A 523 -21.63 -21.03 -13.09
C SER A 523 -20.97 -20.42 -11.85
N LYS A 524 -20.20 -21.26 -11.10
CA LYS A 524 -19.42 -20.80 -9.96
C LYS A 524 -18.47 -19.68 -10.34
N ASP A 525 -17.81 -19.78 -11.49
CA ASP A 525 -16.93 -18.75 -12.03
C ASP A 525 -17.67 -17.42 -12.31
N GLN A 526 -18.86 -17.48 -12.91
CA GLN A 526 -19.69 -16.28 -13.08
C GLN A 526 -20.08 -15.64 -11.75
N SER A 527 -20.46 -16.45 -10.77
CA SER A 527 -20.80 -15.97 -9.42
C SER A 527 -19.60 -15.28 -8.76
N GLU A 528 -18.40 -15.87 -8.84
CA GLU A 528 -17.18 -15.29 -8.30
C GLU A 528 -16.81 -13.99 -9.01
N GLN A 529 -16.92 -13.93 -10.34
CA GLN A 529 -16.62 -12.72 -11.12
C GLN A 529 -17.62 -11.59 -10.84
N LEU A 530 -18.93 -11.89 -10.74
CA LEU A 530 -19.96 -10.90 -10.41
C LEU A 530 -19.67 -10.26 -9.03
N ARG A 531 -19.33 -11.07 -8.01
CA ARG A 531 -18.98 -10.58 -6.68
C ARG A 531 -17.68 -9.77 -6.69
N ALA A 532 -16.66 -10.26 -7.37
CA ALA A 532 -15.35 -9.59 -7.45
C ALA A 532 -15.43 -8.22 -8.12
N ARG A 533 -16.33 -8.06 -9.10
CA ARG A 533 -16.59 -6.78 -9.80
C ARG A 533 -17.72 -5.96 -9.20
N GLU A 534 -18.34 -6.41 -8.08
CA GLU A 534 -19.48 -5.76 -7.42
C GLU A 534 -20.72 -5.57 -8.32
N LEU A 535 -20.90 -6.50 -9.25
CA LEU A 535 -22.02 -6.52 -10.19
C LEU A 535 -23.19 -7.42 -9.73
N ASP A 536 -23.07 -8.07 -8.58
CA ASP A 536 -24.05 -9.01 -8.05
C ASP A 536 -25.39 -8.34 -7.69
N ASP A 537 -25.43 -7.08 -7.24
CA ASP A 537 -26.69 -6.35 -7.01
C ASP A 537 -27.38 -6.05 -8.32
N VAL A 538 -26.65 -5.51 -9.29
CA VAL A 538 -27.15 -5.26 -10.64
C VAL A 538 -27.64 -6.57 -11.29
N PHE A 539 -26.89 -7.66 -11.12
CA PHE A 539 -27.35 -8.96 -11.62
C PHE A 539 -28.68 -9.38 -11.01
N CYS A 540 -28.81 -9.30 -9.68
CA CYS A 540 -30.02 -9.70 -8.97
C CYS A 540 -31.23 -8.79 -9.26
N GLU A 541 -31.01 -7.51 -9.59
CA GLU A 541 -32.08 -6.57 -9.94
C GLU A 541 -32.82 -6.98 -11.21
N TYR A 542 -32.11 -7.55 -12.21
CA TYR A 542 -32.67 -7.84 -13.52
C TYR A 542 -32.86 -9.36 -13.80
N VAL A 543 -32.24 -10.25 -13.06
CA VAL A 543 -32.20 -11.68 -13.37
C VAL A 543 -33.57 -12.34 -13.38
N GLY A 544 -34.56 -11.85 -12.61
CA GLY A 544 -35.90 -12.40 -12.59
C GLY A 544 -36.68 -12.28 -13.92
N GLN A 545 -36.20 -11.44 -14.84
CA GLN A 545 -36.81 -11.16 -16.14
C GLN A 545 -35.95 -11.67 -17.32
N LEU A 546 -34.77 -12.18 -17.06
CA LEU A 546 -33.76 -12.52 -18.07
C LEU A 546 -33.16 -13.92 -17.82
N PRO A 547 -32.66 -14.60 -18.85
CA PRO A 547 -31.95 -15.85 -18.70
C PRO A 547 -30.64 -15.63 -17.91
N ALA A 548 -30.52 -16.21 -16.71
CA ALA A 548 -29.45 -15.92 -15.74
C ALA A 548 -28.04 -16.04 -16.34
N LYS A 549 -27.73 -17.14 -17.05
CA LYS A 549 -26.40 -17.34 -17.68
C LYS A 549 -26.07 -16.30 -18.74
N ALA A 550 -27.06 -15.96 -19.56
CA ALA A 550 -26.86 -14.97 -20.61
C ALA A 550 -26.72 -13.56 -20.04
N TRP A 551 -27.50 -13.22 -19.01
CA TRP A 551 -27.43 -11.97 -18.29
C TRP A 551 -26.07 -11.80 -17.60
N ALA A 552 -25.61 -12.81 -16.86
CA ALA A 552 -24.28 -12.82 -16.24
C ALA A 552 -23.16 -12.59 -17.25
N ALA A 553 -23.20 -13.30 -18.39
CA ALA A 553 -22.19 -13.16 -19.44
C ALA A 553 -22.19 -11.76 -20.07
N LEU A 554 -23.38 -11.23 -20.40
CA LEU A 554 -23.50 -9.89 -21.00
C LEU A 554 -23.01 -8.79 -20.04
N LEU A 555 -23.41 -8.86 -18.78
CA LEU A 555 -23.01 -7.90 -17.75
C LEU A 555 -21.52 -7.95 -17.47
N LEU A 556 -20.91 -9.13 -17.36
CA LEU A 556 -19.48 -9.31 -17.13
C LEU A 556 -18.63 -8.81 -18.30
N ASN A 557 -19.08 -9.00 -19.53
CA ASN A 557 -18.36 -8.54 -20.72
C ASN A 557 -18.47 -7.04 -20.95
N ASN A 558 -19.52 -6.38 -20.40
CA ASN A 558 -19.84 -4.98 -20.65
C ASN A 558 -20.06 -4.19 -19.35
N ALA A 559 -19.22 -4.42 -18.33
CA ALA A 559 -19.38 -3.85 -16.99
C ALA A 559 -19.43 -2.30 -16.93
N ALA A 560 -18.89 -1.62 -17.94
CA ALA A 560 -18.93 -0.16 -18.05
C ALA A 560 -20.19 0.38 -18.75
N ALA A 561 -21.02 -0.48 -19.34
CA ALA A 561 -22.23 -0.08 -20.01
C ALA A 561 -23.39 0.14 -19.01
N ASN A 562 -24.39 0.92 -19.41
CA ASN A 562 -25.57 1.13 -18.57
C ASN A 562 -26.35 -0.18 -18.37
N PRO A 563 -26.58 -0.65 -17.12
CA PRO A 563 -27.21 -1.95 -16.85
C PRO A 563 -28.62 -2.08 -17.41
N GLN A 564 -29.42 -1.01 -17.31
CA GLN A 564 -30.79 -0.99 -17.86
C GLN A 564 -30.78 -1.18 -19.37
N THR A 565 -29.85 -0.54 -20.07
CA THR A 565 -29.67 -0.69 -21.51
C THR A 565 -29.27 -2.11 -21.87
N LEU A 566 -28.34 -2.72 -21.14
CA LEU A 566 -27.94 -4.13 -21.32
C LEU A 566 -29.14 -5.07 -21.11
N ALA A 567 -29.92 -4.85 -20.05
CA ALA A 567 -31.12 -5.66 -19.76
C ALA A 567 -32.17 -5.54 -20.89
N ASN A 568 -32.41 -4.33 -21.41
CA ASN A 568 -33.30 -4.10 -22.53
C ASN A 568 -32.81 -4.78 -23.82
N ILE A 569 -31.51 -4.72 -24.12
CA ILE A 569 -30.90 -5.39 -25.29
C ILE A 569 -31.06 -6.91 -25.16
N LEU A 570 -30.81 -7.48 -24.00
CA LEU A 570 -30.98 -8.93 -23.80
C LEU A 570 -32.45 -9.33 -23.91
N SER A 571 -33.37 -8.54 -23.37
CA SER A 571 -34.80 -8.77 -23.50
C SER A 571 -35.24 -8.77 -24.98
N LEU A 572 -34.78 -7.82 -25.79
CA LEU A 572 -35.06 -7.80 -27.22
C LEU A 572 -34.51 -9.02 -27.96
N ARG A 573 -33.36 -9.53 -27.54
CA ARG A 573 -32.79 -10.79 -28.07
C ARG A 573 -33.69 -11.98 -27.73
N GLU A 574 -34.14 -12.09 -26.49
CA GLU A 574 -35.02 -13.18 -26.06
C GLU A 574 -36.37 -13.16 -26.73
N ASP A 575 -36.87 -11.97 -27.02
CA ASP A 575 -38.14 -11.78 -27.75
C ASP A 575 -38.02 -11.92 -29.28
N GLY A 576 -36.80 -12.23 -29.78
CA GLY A 576 -36.56 -12.40 -31.22
C GLY A 576 -36.53 -11.11 -32.02
N ALA A 577 -36.51 -9.96 -31.39
CA ALA A 577 -36.39 -8.65 -32.06
C ALA A 577 -34.93 -8.26 -32.38
N LEU A 578 -33.94 -8.98 -31.82
CA LEU A 578 -32.53 -8.78 -32.04
C LEU A 578 -31.80 -10.10 -32.22
N ALA A 579 -31.06 -10.26 -33.30
CA ALA A 579 -30.24 -11.45 -33.52
C ALA A 579 -29.01 -11.46 -32.61
N ARG A 580 -28.62 -12.65 -32.19
CA ARG A 580 -27.49 -12.85 -31.26
C ARG A 580 -26.20 -12.18 -31.72
N ASP A 581 -25.86 -12.28 -33.00
CA ASP A 581 -24.62 -11.79 -33.56
C ASP A 581 -24.54 -10.25 -33.62
N HIS A 582 -25.68 -9.57 -33.43
CA HIS A 582 -25.76 -8.11 -33.43
C HIS A 582 -25.75 -7.50 -32.01
N VAL A 583 -25.80 -8.32 -30.95
CA VAL A 583 -25.85 -7.82 -29.55
C VAL A 583 -24.69 -6.89 -29.25
N ASP A 584 -23.45 -7.30 -29.54
CA ASP A 584 -22.26 -6.51 -29.23
C ASP A 584 -22.23 -5.19 -30.02
N ALA A 585 -22.68 -5.18 -31.25
CA ALA A 585 -22.78 -3.96 -32.07
C ALA A 585 -23.80 -2.95 -31.47
N VAL A 586 -24.96 -3.45 -31.00
CA VAL A 586 -25.96 -2.61 -30.35
C VAL A 586 -25.48 -2.07 -29.01
N VAL A 587 -24.78 -2.89 -28.20
CA VAL A 587 -24.14 -2.45 -26.95
C VAL A 587 -23.13 -1.34 -27.21
N GLN A 588 -22.27 -1.49 -28.22
CA GLN A 588 -21.26 -0.48 -28.57
C GLN A 588 -21.90 0.82 -29.08
N ALA A 589 -22.96 0.73 -29.89
CA ALA A 589 -23.68 1.90 -30.42
C ALA A 589 -24.33 2.74 -29.30
N HIS A 590 -24.66 2.14 -28.17
CA HIS A 590 -25.35 2.77 -27.06
C HIS A 590 -24.51 2.81 -25.77
N ALA A 591 -23.18 2.61 -25.87
CA ALA A 591 -22.29 2.56 -24.70
C ALA A 591 -22.44 3.78 -23.80
N GLY A 592 -22.61 3.55 -22.49
CA GLY A 592 -22.71 4.59 -21.46
C GLY A 592 -24.02 5.38 -21.41
N ARG A 593 -24.98 5.11 -22.30
CA ARG A 593 -26.31 5.79 -22.33
C ARG A 593 -27.37 4.90 -21.69
N SER A 594 -28.29 5.52 -20.95
CA SER A 594 -29.58 4.89 -20.59
C SER A 594 -30.53 5.01 -21.76
N VAL A 595 -30.93 3.88 -22.35
CA VAL A 595 -31.79 3.83 -23.54
C VAL A 595 -32.98 2.94 -23.24
N SER A 596 -34.17 3.42 -23.55
CA SER A 596 -35.40 2.68 -23.34
C SER A 596 -35.53 1.47 -24.27
N ARG A 597 -36.36 0.50 -23.89
CA ARG A 597 -36.59 -0.69 -24.72
C ARG A 597 -37.23 -0.33 -26.05
N GLU A 598 -38.15 0.67 -26.08
CA GLU A 598 -38.82 1.16 -27.25
C GLU A 598 -37.82 1.77 -28.26
N GLU A 599 -36.91 2.64 -27.78
CA GLU A 599 -35.87 3.24 -28.64
C GLU A 599 -34.91 2.18 -29.20
N LEU A 600 -34.53 1.18 -28.41
CA LEU A 600 -33.72 0.06 -28.88
C LEU A 600 -34.46 -0.81 -29.89
N SER A 601 -35.73 -1.06 -29.68
CA SER A 601 -36.57 -1.82 -30.61
C SER A 601 -36.68 -1.10 -31.98
N GLU A 602 -36.92 0.23 -31.97
CA GLU A 602 -36.93 1.04 -33.16
C GLU A 602 -35.57 1.06 -33.87
N TYR A 603 -34.48 1.17 -33.10
CA TYR A 603 -33.12 1.07 -33.63
C TYR A 603 -32.89 -0.27 -34.33
N CYS A 604 -33.25 -1.39 -33.70
CA CYS A 604 -33.10 -2.73 -34.27
C CYS A 604 -33.93 -2.91 -35.54
N ALA A 605 -35.16 -2.41 -35.56
CA ALA A 605 -36.01 -2.46 -36.74
C ALA A 605 -35.47 -1.65 -37.92
N ASN A 606 -35.00 -0.42 -37.65
CA ASN A 606 -34.45 0.48 -38.67
C ASN A 606 -33.14 -0.03 -39.28
N HIS A 607 -32.40 -0.88 -38.56
CA HIS A 607 -31.12 -1.47 -39.02
C HIS A 607 -31.26 -2.94 -39.44
N ASN A 608 -32.49 -3.50 -39.48
CA ASN A 608 -32.79 -4.88 -39.83
C ASN A 608 -31.95 -5.91 -39.02
N LEU A 609 -31.90 -5.72 -37.67
CA LEU A 609 -31.08 -6.54 -36.76
C LEU A 609 -31.84 -7.74 -36.16
N ALA A 610 -33.08 -8.01 -36.58
CA ALA A 610 -33.82 -9.18 -36.17
C ALA A 610 -33.25 -10.48 -36.75
N PRO A 611 -33.44 -11.64 -36.09
CA PRO A 611 -33.10 -12.92 -36.68
C PRO A 611 -33.81 -13.13 -38.03
N ALA A 612 -33.15 -13.84 -38.94
CA ALA A 612 -33.76 -14.24 -40.19
C ALA A 612 -35.01 -15.14 -39.93
N ASP A 613 -36.05 -14.94 -40.69
CA ASP A 613 -37.29 -15.74 -40.59
C ASP A 613 -36.96 -17.22 -40.87
N ILE A 614 -37.29 -18.14 -39.93
CA ILE A 614 -36.98 -19.58 -40.05
C ILE A 614 -37.64 -20.18 -41.29
N GLY A 615 -38.83 -19.73 -41.66
CA GLY A 615 -39.53 -20.19 -42.89
C GLY A 615 -38.75 -19.79 -44.14
N GLY A 616 -38.23 -18.57 -44.20
CA GLY A 616 -37.38 -18.10 -45.31
C GLY A 616 -36.01 -18.79 -45.32
N LEU A 617 -35.49 -19.12 -44.13
CA LEU A 617 -34.20 -19.81 -43.99
C LEU A 617 -34.24 -21.25 -44.50
N GLU A 618 -35.30 -22.02 -44.24
CA GLU A 618 -35.54 -23.35 -44.77
C GLU A 618 -35.65 -23.35 -46.31
N GLU A 619 -36.35 -22.40 -46.88
CA GLU A 619 -36.47 -22.23 -48.32
C GLU A 619 -35.10 -21.91 -48.96
N VAL A 620 -34.33 -21.02 -48.40
CA VAL A 620 -32.96 -20.67 -48.83
C VAL A 620 -32.04 -21.88 -48.77
N ILE A 621 -32.05 -22.63 -47.65
CA ILE A 621 -31.24 -23.83 -47.48
C ILE A 621 -31.63 -24.91 -48.48
N ASN A 622 -32.91 -25.16 -48.65
CA ASN A 622 -33.42 -26.14 -49.62
C ASN A 622 -33.08 -25.75 -51.05
N SER A 623 -33.13 -24.45 -51.39
CA SER A 623 -32.73 -23.94 -52.72
C SER A 623 -31.22 -24.17 -52.94
N ILE A 624 -30.35 -23.84 -51.98
CA ILE A 624 -28.94 -24.03 -52.10
C ILE A 624 -28.53 -25.52 -52.20
N VAL A 625 -29.23 -26.38 -51.45
CA VAL A 625 -29.01 -27.83 -51.49
C VAL A 625 -29.46 -28.39 -52.84
N ALA A 626 -30.63 -27.91 -53.37
CA ALA A 626 -31.16 -28.31 -54.67
C ALA A 626 -30.24 -27.84 -55.84
N GLU A 627 -29.76 -26.60 -55.83
CA GLU A 627 -28.83 -26.07 -56.80
C GLU A 627 -27.50 -26.87 -56.85
N ARG A 628 -27.12 -27.47 -55.73
CA ARG A 628 -25.86 -28.24 -55.57
C ARG A 628 -26.08 -29.74 -55.36
N LEU A 629 -27.20 -30.25 -55.88
CA LEU A 629 -27.65 -31.62 -55.69
C LEU A 629 -26.60 -32.66 -56.03
N SER A 630 -25.91 -32.52 -57.15
CA SER A 630 -24.84 -33.43 -57.56
C SER A 630 -23.66 -33.45 -56.57
N PHE A 631 -23.31 -32.31 -56.03
CA PHE A 631 -22.25 -32.19 -55.03
C PHE A 631 -22.66 -32.84 -53.68
N VAL A 632 -23.92 -32.68 -53.30
CA VAL A 632 -24.44 -33.32 -52.09
C VAL A 632 -24.53 -34.84 -52.27
N GLN A 633 -24.97 -35.34 -53.40
CA GLN A 633 -25.03 -36.76 -53.72
C GLN A 633 -23.65 -37.43 -53.76
N GLU A 634 -22.65 -36.72 -54.27
CA GLU A 634 -21.27 -37.20 -54.39
C GLU A 634 -20.57 -37.27 -53.01
N ARG A 635 -20.79 -36.26 -52.11
CA ARG A 635 -20.10 -36.15 -50.85
C ARG A 635 -20.90 -36.56 -49.63
N GLY A 636 -22.17 -36.81 -49.80
CA GLY A 636 -23.08 -37.16 -48.69
C GLY A 636 -23.03 -36.09 -47.58
N MET A 637 -23.01 -36.50 -46.33
CA MET A 637 -22.88 -35.62 -45.15
C MET A 637 -21.59 -34.80 -45.13
N GLY A 638 -20.56 -35.17 -45.91
CA GLY A 638 -19.33 -34.38 -46.06
C GLY A 638 -19.52 -33.05 -46.83
N ALA A 639 -20.67 -32.85 -47.47
CA ALA A 639 -21.02 -31.58 -48.13
C ALA A 639 -21.39 -30.48 -47.10
N MET A 640 -21.69 -30.84 -45.83
CA MET A 640 -22.14 -29.92 -44.82
C MET A 640 -21.16 -28.77 -44.53
N GLY A 641 -19.86 -29.06 -44.39
CA GLY A 641 -18.85 -28.04 -44.13
C GLY A 641 -18.71 -26.98 -45.23
N PRO A 642 -18.50 -27.40 -46.49
CA PRO A 642 -18.46 -26.48 -47.63
C PRO A 642 -19.75 -25.69 -47.85
N LEU A 643 -20.91 -26.30 -47.66
CA LEU A 643 -22.21 -25.61 -47.83
C LEU A 643 -22.52 -24.67 -46.68
N MET A 644 -22.03 -24.93 -45.47
CA MET A 644 -22.26 -24.07 -44.29
C MET A 644 -21.85 -22.60 -44.55
N GLY A 645 -20.68 -22.39 -45.17
CA GLY A 645 -20.22 -21.03 -45.49
C GLY A 645 -21.12 -20.30 -46.50
N VAL A 646 -21.62 -21.02 -47.52
CA VAL A 646 -22.53 -20.47 -48.55
C VAL A 646 -23.91 -20.13 -47.95
N VAL A 647 -24.43 -21.06 -47.13
CA VAL A 647 -25.71 -20.88 -46.43
C VAL A 647 -25.65 -19.74 -45.43
N MET A 648 -24.58 -19.65 -44.62
CA MET A 648 -24.38 -18.54 -43.68
C MET A 648 -24.33 -17.17 -44.38
N GLN A 649 -23.68 -17.11 -45.54
CA GLN A 649 -23.63 -15.89 -46.34
C GLN A 649 -25.00 -15.51 -46.93
N ALA A 650 -25.80 -16.49 -47.34
CA ALA A 650 -27.14 -16.27 -47.91
C ALA A 650 -28.21 -16.01 -46.80
N ALA A 651 -28.00 -16.60 -45.63
CA ALA A 651 -28.92 -16.57 -44.48
C ALA A 651 -28.81 -15.29 -43.64
N GLY A 652 -27.93 -14.39 -43.92
CA GLY A 652 -27.75 -13.05 -43.34
C GLY A 652 -28.21 -12.89 -41.88
N GLY A 653 -27.38 -13.30 -40.91
CA GLY A 653 -27.66 -13.11 -39.47
C GLY A 653 -28.41 -14.25 -38.75
N ALA A 654 -28.59 -15.41 -39.38
CA ALA A 654 -29.19 -16.59 -38.75
C ALA A 654 -28.23 -17.28 -37.77
N ASP A 655 -28.73 -17.89 -36.70
CA ASP A 655 -27.89 -18.63 -35.71
C ASP A 655 -27.24 -19.84 -36.37
N GLY A 656 -25.91 -19.91 -36.28
CA GLY A 656 -25.10 -20.98 -36.88
C GLY A 656 -25.46 -22.39 -36.43
N LYS A 657 -26.03 -22.58 -35.22
CA LYS A 657 -26.55 -23.89 -34.77
C LYS A 657 -27.83 -24.26 -35.47
N GLU A 658 -28.72 -23.30 -35.67
CA GLU A 658 -30.02 -23.44 -36.33
C GLU A 658 -29.81 -23.71 -37.82
N VAL A 659 -28.96 -22.92 -38.48
CA VAL A 659 -28.51 -23.17 -39.87
C VAL A 659 -27.88 -24.55 -40.00
N SER A 660 -27.04 -24.97 -39.06
CA SER A 660 -26.41 -26.29 -39.08
C SER A 660 -27.42 -27.43 -38.92
N ALA A 661 -28.48 -27.24 -38.09
CA ALA A 661 -29.52 -28.24 -37.89
C ALA A 661 -30.40 -28.36 -39.15
N LEU A 662 -30.82 -27.23 -39.72
CA LEU A 662 -31.65 -27.20 -40.93
C LEU A 662 -30.88 -27.69 -42.16
N LEU A 663 -29.65 -27.30 -42.35
CA LEU A 663 -28.78 -27.78 -43.41
C LEU A 663 -28.52 -29.30 -43.33
N ARG A 664 -28.34 -29.82 -42.11
CA ARG A 664 -28.24 -31.26 -41.92
C ARG A 664 -29.49 -31.99 -42.31
N ALA A 665 -30.63 -31.49 -41.90
CA ALA A 665 -31.96 -32.05 -42.26
C ALA A 665 -32.19 -32.04 -43.77
N ALA A 666 -31.86 -30.92 -44.43
CA ALA A 666 -32.02 -30.78 -45.88
C ALA A 666 -31.06 -31.74 -46.67
N ILE A 667 -29.83 -31.90 -46.21
CA ILE A 667 -28.89 -32.84 -46.85
C ILE A 667 -29.37 -34.28 -46.62
N GLN A 668 -29.83 -34.64 -45.42
CA GLN A 668 -30.37 -35.97 -45.13
C GLN A 668 -31.58 -36.30 -45.99
N SER A 669 -32.53 -35.39 -46.13
CA SER A 669 -33.73 -35.54 -46.96
C SER A 669 -33.41 -35.76 -48.45
N VAL A 670 -32.27 -35.31 -48.94
CA VAL A 670 -31.85 -35.51 -50.31
C VAL A 670 -31.06 -36.83 -50.52
N LEU A 671 -30.51 -37.36 -49.43
CA LEU A 671 -29.74 -38.62 -49.46
C LEU A 671 -30.63 -39.86 -49.20
N GLU A 672 -31.81 -39.68 -48.58
CA GLU A 672 -32.87 -40.67 -48.46
C GLU A 672 -33.66 -40.76 -49.76
#